data_947ced4762151acdb1b75e06bc9c9a32
#
_entry.id   947ced4762151acdb1b75e06bc9c9a32
#
_cell.length_a   1.000
_cell.length_b   1.000
_cell.length_c   1.000
_cell.angle_alpha   90.00
_cell.angle_beta   90.00
_cell.angle_gamma   90.00
#
_symmetry.space_group_name_H-M   'P 1'
#
loop_
_entity.id
_entity.type
_entity.pdbx_description
1 polymer ?
#
loop_
_entity_poly.entity_id
_entity_poly.type
_entity_poly.pdbx_seq_one_letter_code
_entity_poly.pdbx_strand_id
1 'polypeptide(L)'
;MRWKSSFVQGLVLVSIVVLGTAAVHAQSEAVLRGQLLAPDGSAVADQDITLTSVSTGTAVRTKSDSEGHFAFQRVDPGEYTLSAAAEGFATEVRLVVEPREVRAVTLVLQLRLNETVVAQGRVLPLPSTHSPSSTTLTVDAVEGLSVAQRTSLPDAIVTSAPGMIRGHDDFVHIRGEEVALNPMINGVAFWENAHAVFSSGVSPDVIEVANVMTGGFPAEYGNRFGGVVDIVTKSGLRMNHSGGLTINAGEAGRRSVLGEFGGHRPRFGYYAFGSVFESDRFLSPPDPDAIHDHGSGGHGFVQIDGDLGSAGSLRAIVMGDGSTFDVPKTPRDVELRPLADASEQTRQQTAIVGWNRASPNQTVGASFYQRWSRVQLSPATGPLTAIAAMERQLVTLGGKADITRLAGAHSIKIGIDAVRLRPDETIAYDYAGFRELSELLGVPHLHITDDTIDFDGRESGGQVSGYVQDDVRVGNRLTADVGIRLDRYDLVITSTHVSPRVNVALDVGAGAVVHASYNNFFVPPPVEGVLSSAAGLTERIEEIGEALPPVQPTTEHQFETGASAPAGPLRVGLTAYFRASDNPVHTTVWPDARIYSYASFDRARAYGLEARADLSTLARYGVTGYFNYALGRVYFYNPVSGGFVTEAEHLEPGRFLAPMDQTHTLTGGFSYHHARSGLFGGTSVEYGSGTPTEREESAATSVAEPDQMGGDRVPGHFTANISAGIDLMRAGNRRPRLSLRLDIENFTNNLYLVAQESEFTPGQYSIPRLVSFTARVNLQPR
;
A
#
# COMPACT_ATOMS: atom_id res chain seq x y z
N MET A 1 -28.21 -10.57 17.68
CA MET A 1 -28.05 -10.01 19.02
C MET A 1 -27.10 -10.89 19.85
N ARG A 2 -25.87 -11.12 19.36
CA ARG A 2 -24.80 -11.94 20.00
C ARG A 2 -23.40 -11.28 19.89
N TRP A 3 -23.32 -10.00 20.18
CA TRP A 3 -22.09 -9.19 20.04
C TRP A 3 -21.27 -9.04 21.35
N LYS A 4 -21.65 -9.70 22.45
CA LYS A 4 -21.05 -9.43 23.78
C LYS A 4 -19.88 -10.33 24.21
N SER A 5 -19.55 -11.43 23.52
CA SER A 5 -18.52 -12.35 24.03
C SER A 5 -17.12 -12.22 23.40
N SER A 6 -17.01 -11.75 22.15
CA SER A 6 -15.71 -11.72 21.45
C SER A 6 -14.86 -10.49 21.75
N PHE A 7 -15.48 -9.36 22.08
CA PHE A 7 -14.74 -8.11 22.38
C PHE A 7 -14.07 -8.17 23.77
N VAL A 8 -14.66 -8.90 24.71
CA VAL A 8 -14.12 -9.04 26.08
C VAL A 8 -12.95 -10.02 26.13
N GLN A 9 -12.92 -11.05 25.27
CA GLN A 9 -11.77 -11.97 25.21
C GLN A 9 -10.52 -11.34 24.59
N GLY A 10 -10.67 -10.41 23.66
CA GLY A 10 -9.54 -9.63 23.11
C GLY A 10 -8.90 -8.70 24.15
N LEU A 11 -9.71 -8.11 25.03
CA LEU A 11 -9.20 -7.23 26.08
C LEU A 11 -8.45 -7.98 27.20
N VAL A 12 -8.84 -9.22 27.49
CA VAL A 12 -8.18 -10.05 28.52
C VAL A 12 -6.79 -10.54 28.05
N LEU A 13 -6.59 -10.80 26.77
CA LEU A 13 -5.27 -11.16 26.24
C LEU A 13 -4.28 -9.98 26.26
N VAL A 14 -4.76 -8.75 26.08
CA VAL A 14 -3.93 -7.53 26.20
C VAL A 14 -3.45 -7.32 27.65
N SER A 15 -4.23 -7.71 28.64
CA SER A 15 -3.87 -7.53 30.06
C SER A 15 -2.77 -8.47 30.54
N ILE A 16 -2.54 -9.61 29.88
CA ILE A 16 -1.54 -10.61 30.28
C ILE A 16 -0.17 -10.34 29.62
N VAL A 17 -0.14 -9.69 28.46
CA VAL A 17 1.13 -9.36 27.74
C VAL A 17 1.84 -8.14 28.36
N VAL A 18 1.14 -7.28 29.09
CA VAL A 18 1.71 -6.05 29.68
C VAL A 18 2.54 -6.31 30.94
N LEU A 19 2.46 -7.50 31.55
CA LEU A 19 3.08 -7.77 32.86
C LEU A 19 4.32 -8.68 32.85
N GLY A 20 4.88 -9.02 31.72
CA GLY A 20 6.05 -9.89 31.71
C GLY A 20 6.97 -9.72 30.52
N THR A 21 7.88 -8.81 30.57
CA THR A 21 9.25 -8.74 30.02
C THR A 21 9.61 -7.31 29.58
N ALA A 22 10.84 -6.89 29.82
CA ALA A 22 11.39 -5.61 29.35
C ALA A 22 11.40 -5.58 27.82
N ALA A 23 10.66 -4.64 27.23
CA ALA A 23 10.39 -4.57 25.80
C ALA A 23 11.44 -3.77 25.02
N VAL A 24 11.63 -4.08 23.77
CA VAL A 24 12.53 -3.48 22.78
C VAL A 24 11.73 -3.02 21.56
N HIS A 25 12.08 -1.93 20.88
CA HIS A 25 11.16 -1.12 20.07
C HIS A 25 11.75 -0.62 18.73
N ALA A 26 10.98 -0.40 17.67
CA ALA A 26 11.40 0.20 16.39
C ALA A 26 10.50 1.34 15.90
N GLN A 27 11.05 2.30 15.17
CA GLN A 27 10.35 3.48 14.68
C GLN A 27 10.84 3.95 13.30
N SER A 28 9.97 4.68 12.59
CA SER A 28 10.21 5.26 11.28
C SER A 28 10.81 6.68 11.33
N GLU A 29 11.35 7.11 12.47
CA GLU A 29 11.96 8.43 12.63
C GLU A 29 13.20 8.57 11.74
N ALA A 30 13.32 9.76 11.14
CA ALA A 30 14.46 10.18 10.36
C ALA A 30 15.46 10.98 11.23
N VAL A 31 16.68 11.13 10.75
CA VAL A 31 17.69 12.04 11.31
C VAL A 31 17.94 13.15 10.29
N LEU A 32 17.67 14.39 10.70
CA LEU A 32 18.04 15.57 9.93
C LEU A 32 19.27 16.20 10.54
N ARG A 33 20.34 16.29 9.79
CA ARG A 33 21.59 16.93 10.19
C ARG A 33 22.01 17.98 9.18
N GLY A 34 22.87 18.91 9.60
CA GLY A 34 23.35 19.91 8.68
C GLY A 34 24.51 20.72 9.19
N GLN A 35 24.91 21.68 8.40
CA GLN A 35 25.91 22.69 8.73
C GLN A 35 25.35 24.08 8.46
N LEU A 36 25.52 24.97 9.41
CA LEU A 36 25.16 26.38 9.31
C LEU A 36 26.42 27.19 8.91
N LEU A 37 26.34 27.88 7.79
CA LEU A 37 27.41 28.69 7.24
C LEU A 37 27.01 30.16 7.13
N ALA A 38 27.95 31.05 7.30
CA ALA A 38 27.80 32.46 6.94
C ALA A 38 27.89 32.65 5.40
N PRO A 39 27.54 33.83 4.87
CA PRO A 39 27.61 34.10 3.41
C PRO A 39 28.99 33.92 2.79
N ASP A 40 30.06 34.04 3.57
CA ASP A 40 31.44 33.82 3.15
C ASP A 40 31.90 32.35 3.23
N GLY A 41 31.00 31.44 3.65
CA GLY A 41 31.27 30.04 3.80
C GLY A 41 31.90 29.62 5.14
N SER A 42 32.12 30.55 6.07
CA SER A 42 32.60 30.23 7.41
C SER A 42 31.52 29.56 8.26
N ALA A 43 31.94 28.66 9.17
CA ALA A 43 31.00 27.99 10.07
C ALA A 43 30.45 28.94 11.14
N VAL A 44 29.15 28.82 11.43
CA VAL A 44 28.46 29.66 12.44
C VAL A 44 28.07 28.79 13.64
N ALA A 45 28.70 29.07 14.78
CA ALA A 45 28.51 28.32 16.02
C ALA A 45 27.46 28.92 16.95
N ASP A 46 26.94 28.08 17.86
CA ASP A 46 25.99 28.44 18.96
C ASP A 46 24.71 29.17 18.52
N GLN A 47 24.26 28.92 17.29
CA GLN A 47 23.01 29.49 16.78
C GLN A 47 21.86 28.52 16.90
N ASP A 48 20.67 29.06 17.25
CA ASP A 48 19.44 28.26 17.28
C ASP A 48 18.98 27.93 15.86
N ILE A 49 18.80 26.64 15.59
CA ILE A 49 18.18 26.14 14.37
C ILE A 49 16.83 25.55 14.75
N THR A 50 15.79 25.99 14.05
CA THR A 50 14.41 25.58 14.30
C THR A 50 13.88 24.76 13.13
N LEU A 51 13.35 23.57 13.43
CA LEU A 51 12.64 22.71 12.49
C LEU A 51 11.15 22.76 12.84
N THR A 52 10.34 23.30 11.94
CA THR A 52 8.88 23.47 12.13
C THR A 52 8.13 22.57 11.16
N SER A 53 7.29 21.68 11.67
CA SER A 53 6.40 20.87 10.83
C SER A 53 5.36 21.77 10.15
N VAL A 54 5.23 21.63 8.82
CA VAL A 54 4.26 22.40 8.04
C VAL A 54 2.84 21.99 8.36
N SER A 55 2.61 20.69 8.58
CA SER A 55 1.29 20.12 8.86
C SER A 55 0.77 20.44 10.27
N THR A 56 1.65 20.42 11.29
CA THR A 56 1.24 20.57 12.69
C THR A 56 1.60 21.92 13.30
N GLY A 57 2.52 22.67 12.68
CA GLY A 57 3.08 23.91 13.25
C GLY A 57 4.01 23.66 14.46
N THR A 58 4.29 22.41 14.81
CA THR A 58 5.18 22.06 15.93
C THR A 58 6.61 22.38 15.59
N ALA A 59 7.33 23.08 16.45
CA ALA A 59 8.73 23.46 16.26
C ALA A 59 9.66 22.74 17.26
N VAL A 60 10.70 22.12 16.71
CA VAL A 60 11.82 21.53 17.47
C VAL A 60 13.06 22.38 17.26
N ARG A 61 13.89 22.57 18.29
CA ARG A 61 15.09 23.40 18.22
C ARG A 61 16.33 22.61 18.56
N THR A 62 17.44 22.95 17.90
CA THR A 62 18.79 22.51 18.20
C THR A 62 19.76 23.67 18.05
N LYS A 63 21.02 23.50 18.43
CA LYS A 63 22.08 24.50 18.23
C LYS A 63 23.19 23.97 17.34
N SER A 64 23.83 24.87 16.61
CA SER A 64 25.06 24.56 15.90
C SER A 64 26.25 24.45 16.86
N ASP A 65 27.14 23.50 16.60
CA ASP A 65 28.44 23.35 17.33
C ASP A 65 29.53 24.30 16.82
N SER A 66 30.75 24.16 17.32
CA SER A 66 31.88 25.00 16.93
C SER A 66 32.28 24.94 15.46
N GLU A 67 31.88 23.89 14.74
CA GLU A 67 32.08 23.70 13.30
C GLU A 67 30.82 23.99 12.48
N GLY A 68 29.78 24.58 13.13
CA GLY A 68 28.51 24.91 12.52
C GLY A 68 27.58 23.71 12.33
N HIS A 69 27.94 22.52 12.78
CA HIS A 69 27.10 21.33 12.60
C HIS A 69 25.93 21.33 13.58
N PHE A 70 24.79 20.83 13.10
CA PHE A 70 23.58 20.61 13.89
C PHE A 70 22.90 19.30 13.55
N ALA A 71 22.11 18.76 14.46
CA ALA A 71 21.32 17.57 14.22
C ALA A 71 19.98 17.59 14.98
N PHE A 72 18.92 17.14 14.28
CA PHE A 72 17.64 16.73 14.85
C PHE A 72 17.58 15.22 14.78
N GLN A 73 17.55 14.59 15.94
CA GLN A 73 17.78 13.14 16.10
C GLN A 73 16.53 12.28 15.94
N ARG A 74 15.38 12.90 15.94
CA ARG A 74 14.06 12.26 15.83
C ARG A 74 13.16 13.20 15.06
N VAL A 75 13.17 13.06 13.76
CA VAL A 75 12.32 13.81 12.88
C VAL A 75 11.33 12.83 12.28
N ASP A 76 10.06 13.07 12.53
CA ASP A 76 9.03 12.28 11.89
C ASP A 76 8.99 12.60 10.39
N PRO A 77 8.66 11.64 9.54
CA PRO A 77 8.46 11.90 8.13
C PRO A 77 7.38 12.96 7.91
N GLY A 78 7.60 13.83 6.93
CA GLY A 78 6.68 14.92 6.63
C GLY A 78 7.34 16.15 6.04
N GLU A 79 6.54 17.17 5.76
CA GLU A 79 7.03 18.45 5.25
C GLU A 79 7.41 19.39 6.41
N TYR A 80 8.59 19.99 6.32
CA TYR A 80 9.16 20.84 7.35
C TYR A 80 9.70 22.14 6.77
N THR A 81 9.68 23.17 7.63
CA THR A 81 10.45 24.40 7.44
C THR A 81 11.61 24.41 8.42
N LEU A 82 12.83 24.42 7.91
CA LEU A 82 14.06 24.53 8.67
C LEU A 82 14.57 25.97 8.61
N SER A 83 14.75 26.63 9.74
CA SER A 83 15.15 28.04 9.82
C SER A 83 16.28 28.27 10.83
N ALA A 84 17.14 29.24 10.53
CA ALA A 84 18.17 29.74 11.43
C ALA A 84 18.29 31.26 11.28
N ALA A 85 18.64 31.95 12.38
CA ALA A 85 18.90 33.39 12.37
C ALA A 85 20.09 33.73 13.29
N ALA A 86 20.99 34.61 12.82
CA ALA A 86 22.07 35.19 13.56
C ALA A 86 22.09 36.70 13.30
N GLU A 87 22.83 37.50 14.08
CA GLU A 87 22.84 38.98 14.03
C GLU A 87 22.80 39.56 12.59
N GLY A 88 21.60 40.08 12.18
CA GLY A 88 21.41 40.66 10.84
C GLY A 88 21.27 39.67 9.68
N PHE A 89 21.35 38.37 9.93
CA PHE A 89 21.24 37.32 8.92
C PHE A 89 20.15 36.31 9.29
N ALA A 90 19.50 35.74 8.27
CA ALA A 90 18.54 34.65 8.44
C ALA A 90 18.52 33.74 7.22
N THR A 91 18.06 32.51 7.43
CA THR A 91 17.78 31.56 6.34
C THR A 91 16.58 30.72 6.70
N GLU A 92 15.79 30.35 5.71
CA GLU A 92 14.62 29.47 5.85
C GLU A 92 14.52 28.55 4.65
N VAL A 93 14.27 27.28 4.91
CA VAL A 93 14.26 26.24 3.88
C VAL A 93 13.11 25.28 4.14
N ARG A 94 12.31 24.97 3.11
CA ARG A 94 11.35 23.86 3.14
C ARG A 94 11.98 22.57 2.65
N LEU A 95 11.68 21.47 3.32
CA LEU A 95 12.18 20.14 2.97
C LEU A 95 11.13 19.08 3.36
N VAL A 96 11.14 17.98 2.61
CA VAL A 96 10.37 16.78 2.96
C VAL A 96 11.35 15.79 3.60
N VAL A 97 10.98 15.25 4.75
CA VAL A 97 11.74 14.21 5.45
C VAL A 97 11.02 12.89 5.22
N GLU A 98 11.74 11.93 4.64
CA GLU A 98 11.21 10.59 4.37
C GLU A 98 11.35 9.66 5.58
N PRO A 99 10.55 8.58 5.66
CA PRO A 99 10.69 7.58 6.73
C PRO A 99 12.10 7.01 6.81
N ARG A 100 12.68 6.98 8.00
CA ARG A 100 14.03 6.43 8.27
C ARG A 100 15.18 7.11 7.51
N GLU A 101 14.93 8.25 6.91
CA GLU A 101 15.93 9.02 6.17
C GLU A 101 17.01 9.58 7.12
N VAL A 102 18.25 9.56 6.68
CA VAL A 102 19.33 10.37 7.26
C VAL A 102 19.62 11.50 6.29
N ARG A 103 19.00 12.66 6.52
CA ARG A 103 19.10 13.78 5.60
C ARG A 103 20.17 14.79 6.06
N ALA A 104 21.05 15.18 5.14
CA ALA A 104 22.02 16.26 5.38
C ALA A 104 21.59 17.53 4.64
N VAL A 105 21.69 18.69 5.30
CA VAL A 105 21.30 20.00 4.79
C VAL A 105 22.38 21.04 5.11
N THR A 106 22.77 21.85 4.15
CA THR A 106 23.60 23.03 4.40
C THR A 106 22.73 24.27 4.42
N LEU A 107 22.69 25.00 5.53
CA LEU A 107 22.04 26.28 5.68
C LEU A 107 23.08 27.39 5.50
N VAL A 108 22.88 28.29 4.53
CA VAL A 108 23.68 29.47 4.34
C VAL A 108 22.88 30.69 4.79
N LEU A 109 23.36 31.41 5.79
CA LEU A 109 22.75 32.65 6.26
C LEU A 109 22.80 33.75 5.18
N GLN A 110 21.73 34.53 5.05
CA GLN A 110 21.65 35.64 4.11
C GLN A 110 21.35 36.94 4.87
N LEU A 111 21.81 38.07 4.37
CA LEU A 111 21.60 39.38 4.99
C LEU A 111 20.11 39.70 5.11
N ARG A 112 19.64 40.06 6.29
CA ARG A 112 18.27 40.46 6.56
C ARG A 112 18.09 41.94 6.21
N LEU A 113 17.62 42.22 5.00
CA LEU A 113 17.14 43.56 4.65
C LEU A 113 15.73 43.72 5.24
N ASN A 114 15.50 44.83 6.00
CA ASN A 114 14.22 45.12 6.64
C ASN A 114 13.07 45.04 5.65
N GLU A 115 12.01 44.31 6.03
CA GLU A 115 10.77 43.92 5.38
C GLU A 115 10.80 42.51 4.78
N THR A 116 10.06 41.65 5.43
CA THR A 116 9.58 40.29 5.08
C THR A 116 10.09 39.71 3.73
N VAL A 117 11.35 39.50 3.60
CA VAL A 117 11.92 38.69 2.53
C VAL A 117 12.10 37.28 3.11
N VAL A 118 11.25 36.36 2.68
CA VAL A 118 11.53 34.93 2.82
C VAL A 118 12.78 34.65 1.97
N ALA A 119 13.94 34.72 2.59
CA ALA A 119 15.18 34.33 1.96
C ALA A 119 15.11 32.81 1.73
N GLN A 120 14.95 32.43 0.48
CA GLN A 120 15.08 31.02 0.10
C GLN A 120 16.56 30.64 0.26
N GLY A 121 16.90 30.10 1.41
CA GLY A 121 18.18 29.41 1.58
C GLY A 121 18.32 28.36 0.49
N ARG A 122 19.49 28.33 -0.17
CA ARG A 122 19.75 27.36 -1.22
C ARG A 122 19.96 26.00 -0.57
N VAL A 123 18.88 25.21 -0.38
CA VAL A 123 19.03 23.77 -0.26
C VAL A 123 19.56 23.30 -1.60
N LEU A 124 20.74 22.73 -1.60
CA LEU A 124 21.08 21.78 -2.63
C LEU A 124 20.25 20.54 -2.30
N PRO A 125 19.15 20.25 -3.02
CA PRO A 125 18.46 19.00 -2.83
C PRO A 125 19.50 17.95 -3.19
N LEU A 126 19.91 17.18 -2.17
CA LEU A 126 20.65 15.97 -2.45
C LEU A 126 19.68 15.07 -3.23
N PRO A 127 20.16 14.43 -4.30
CA PRO A 127 19.38 13.42 -4.97
C PRO A 127 18.83 12.47 -3.90
N SER A 128 17.53 12.15 -3.97
CA SER A 128 16.97 11.12 -3.09
C SER A 128 17.73 9.82 -3.34
N THR A 129 18.38 9.30 -2.32
CA THR A 129 19.11 8.03 -2.39
C THR A 129 18.19 6.83 -2.27
N HIS A 130 17.00 7.07 -1.74
CA HIS A 130 15.96 6.07 -1.62
C HIS A 130 15.13 6.09 -2.90
N SER A 131 14.73 4.96 -3.38
CA SER A 131 14.01 4.69 -4.63
C SER A 131 13.73 5.92 -5.51
N PRO A 132 14.37 6.05 -6.66
CA PRO A 132 14.14 7.18 -7.58
C PRO A 132 12.69 7.22 -8.13
N SER A 133 11.98 6.09 -8.09
CA SER A 133 10.56 5.94 -8.47
C SER A 133 9.67 5.93 -7.23
N SER A 134 9.74 6.98 -6.40
CA SER A 134 8.92 7.10 -5.19
C SER A 134 7.93 8.25 -5.24
N THR A 135 6.79 8.06 -4.58
CA THR A 135 5.74 9.06 -4.36
C THR A 135 5.41 9.14 -2.89
N THR A 136 5.43 10.33 -2.33
CA THR A 136 5.03 10.56 -0.93
C THR A 136 3.60 11.06 -0.86
N LEU A 137 2.74 10.33 -0.16
CA LEU A 137 1.39 10.73 0.21
C LEU A 137 1.41 11.28 1.63
N THR A 138 1.04 12.53 1.80
CA THR A 138 0.92 13.17 3.12
C THR A 138 -0.50 13.05 3.66
N VAL A 139 -0.70 13.32 4.94
CA VAL A 139 -2.04 13.37 5.56
C VAL A 139 -3.00 14.29 4.79
N ASP A 140 -2.53 15.45 4.32
CA ASP A 140 -3.36 16.38 3.55
C ASP A 140 -3.79 15.81 2.19
N ALA A 141 -2.90 15.03 1.54
CA ALA A 141 -3.22 14.34 0.30
C ALA A 141 -4.28 13.24 0.55
N VAL A 142 -4.12 12.44 1.59
CA VAL A 142 -5.08 11.39 1.98
C VAL A 142 -6.43 12.00 2.41
N GLU A 143 -6.44 13.06 3.21
CA GLU A 143 -7.67 13.76 3.59
C GLU A 143 -8.37 14.42 2.39
N GLY A 144 -7.63 14.73 1.33
CA GLY A 144 -8.14 15.26 0.07
C GLY A 144 -8.85 14.23 -0.83
N LEU A 145 -8.60 12.93 -0.63
CA LEU A 145 -9.24 11.86 -1.41
C LEU A 145 -10.76 11.82 -1.19
N SER A 146 -11.51 11.29 -2.16
CA SER A 146 -12.94 11.02 -1.99
C SER A 146 -13.17 10.01 -0.87
N VAL A 147 -14.39 9.96 -0.32
CA VAL A 147 -14.66 9.06 0.82
C VAL A 147 -14.52 7.59 0.39
N ALA A 148 -14.94 7.22 -0.82
CA ALA A 148 -14.76 5.87 -1.31
C ALA A 148 -13.27 5.49 -1.41
N GLN A 149 -12.42 6.41 -1.89
CA GLN A 149 -10.98 6.20 -1.94
C GLN A 149 -10.31 6.11 -0.54
N ARG A 150 -11.04 6.43 0.54
CA ARG A 150 -10.57 6.36 1.92
C ARG A 150 -11.10 5.14 2.68
N THR A 151 -11.98 4.35 2.09
CA THR A 151 -12.49 3.12 2.71
C THR A 151 -11.48 1.99 2.65
N SER A 152 -10.66 1.95 1.60
CA SER A 152 -9.60 0.95 1.43
C SER A 152 -8.23 1.60 1.20
N LEU A 153 -7.16 0.94 1.62
CA LEU A 153 -5.80 1.38 1.37
C LEU A 153 -5.44 1.31 -0.13
N PRO A 154 -5.79 0.25 -0.87
CA PRO A 154 -5.58 0.20 -2.32
C PRO A 154 -6.18 1.37 -3.06
N ASP A 155 -7.42 1.74 -2.78
CA ASP A 155 -8.09 2.89 -3.39
C ASP A 155 -7.36 4.22 -3.14
N ALA A 156 -6.82 4.38 -1.94
CA ALA A 156 -6.09 5.59 -1.58
C ALA A 156 -4.76 5.73 -2.36
N ILE A 157 -4.16 4.63 -2.80
CA ILE A 157 -2.84 4.64 -3.43
C ILE A 157 -2.86 4.44 -4.95
N VAL A 158 -3.93 3.87 -5.54
CA VAL A 158 -3.98 3.53 -6.97
C VAL A 158 -3.72 4.72 -7.90
N THR A 159 -4.08 5.92 -7.50
CA THR A 159 -3.84 7.13 -8.29
C THR A 159 -2.52 7.83 -7.95
N SER A 160 -1.75 7.33 -6.98
CA SER A 160 -0.61 8.04 -6.42
C SER A 160 0.66 7.97 -7.27
N ALA A 161 0.85 6.91 -8.05
CA ALA A 161 2.04 6.71 -8.87
C ALA A 161 1.69 6.19 -10.28
N PRO A 162 2.56 6.40 -11.28
CA PRO A 162 2.36 5.84 -12.60
C PRO A 162 2.45 4.30 -12.58
N GLY A 163 1.78 3.64 -13.54
CA GLY A 163 1.82 2.18 -13.69
C GLY A 163 0.99 1.40 -12.69
N MET A 164 0.21 2.07 -11.85
CA MET A 164 -0.78 1.44 -10.99
C MET A 164 -2.10 1.26 -11.72
N ILE A 165 -2.65 0.06 -11.64
CA ILE A 165 -3.87 -0.36 -12.33
C ILE A 165 -4.82 -0.91 -11.27
N ARG A 166 -6.07 -0.47 -11.30
CA ARG A 166 -7.14 -1.09 -10.51
C ARG A 166 -7.52 -2.41 -11.18
N GLY A 167 -7.41 -3.49 -10.46
CA GLY A 167 -7.81 -4.82 -10.88
C GLY A 167 -9.14 -5.26 -10.26
N HIS A 168 -9.41 -6.57 -10.37
CA HIS A 168 -10.54 -7.21 -9.71
C HIS A 168 -10.43 -7.09 -8.18
N ASP A 169 -11.57 -7.13 -7.50
CA ASP A 169 -11.66 -7.20 -6.03
C ASP A 169 -10.84 -6.12 -5.29
N ASP A 170 -10.76 -4.90 -5.88
CA ASP A 170 -9.96 -3.77 -5.37
C ASP A 170 -8.44 -4.02 -5.28
N PHE A 171 -7.91 -5.06 -5.90
CA PHE A 171 -6.45 -5.21 -6.01
C PHE A 171 -5.82 -4.06 -6.79
N VAL A 172 -4.65 -3.65 -6.36
CA VAL A 172 -3.80 -2.71 -7.11
C VAL A 172 -2.64 -3.48 -7.73
N HIS A 173 -2.64 -3.53 -9.06
CA HIS A 173 -1.56 -4.11 -9.83
C HIS A 173 -0.54 -3.04 -10.17
N ILE A 174 0.74 -3.35 -10.01
CA ILE A 174 1.82 -2.44 -10.35
C ILE A 174 2.53 -2.97 -11.58
N ARG A 175 2.51 -2.17 -12.65
CA ARG A 175 3.16 -2.56 -13.93
C ARG A 175 2.65 -3.91 -14.45
N GLY A 176 1.37 -4.21 -14.22
CA GLY A 176 0.68 -5.42 -14.68
C GLY A 176 0.97 -6.69 -13.90
N GLU A 177 1.64 -6.60 -12.75
CA GLU A 177 1.89 -7.75 -11.88
C GLU A 177 0.81 -7.86 -10.79
N GLU A 178 0.35 -9.08 -10.55
CA GLU A 178 -0.82 -9.37 -9.75
C GLU A 178 -0.55 -9.27 -8.23
N VAL A 179 0.46 -9.94 -7.72
CA VAL A 179 0.76 -9.98 -6.27
C VAL A 179 1.81 -8.92 -5.92
N ALA A 180 1.59 -7.68 -6.32
CA ALA A 180 2.66 -6.71 -6.36
C ALA A 180 2.73 -5.77 -5.16
N LEU A 181 1.59 -5.47 -4.51
CA LEU A 181 1.51 -4.42 -3.52
C LEU A 181 1.49 -4.96 -2.10
N ASN A 182 2.51 -4.61 -1.35
CA ASN A 182 2.65 -5.07 0.01
C ASN A 182 2.91 -3.89 0.96
N PRO A 183 1.94 -3.50 1.81
CA PRO A 183 2.12 -2.40 2.72
C PRO A 183 3.05 -2.76 3.87
N MET A 184 3.77 -1.75 4.35
CA MET A 184 4.52 -1.78 5.59
C MET A 184 3.98 -0.73 6.55
N ILE A 185 3.84 -1.07 7.82
CA ILE A 185 3.35 -0.15 8.84
C ILE A 185 4.45 0.06 9.85
N ASN A 186 4.98 1.30 9.91
CA ASN A 186 6.10 1.65 10.78
C ASN A 186 7.27 0.63 10.69
N GLY A 187 7.57 0.18 9.48
CA GLY A 187 8.67 -0.74 9.20
C GLY A 187 8.34 -2.24 9.34
N VAL A 188 7.12 -2.61 9.72
CA VAL A 188 6.64 -3.99 9.78
C VAL A 188 5.87 -4.33 8.51
N ALA A 189 6.24 -5.41 7.86
CA ALA A 189 5.64 -5.86 6.61
C ALA A 189 4.35 -6.66 6.83
N PHE A 190 3.39 -6.49 5.91
CA PHE A 190 2.13 -7.23 5.83
C PHE A 190 2.01 -7.83 4.43
N TRP A 191 2.48 -9.04 4.24
CA TRP A 191 2.59 -9.65 2.92
C TRP A 191 2.01 -11.07 2.83
N GLU A 192 1.42 -11.54 3.91
CA GLU A 192 1.06 -12.93 4.05
C GLU A 192 -0.27 -13.30 3.41
N ASN A 193 -1.12 -12.32 3.17
CA ASN A 193 -2.52 -12.55 2.84
C ASN A 193 -2.90 -11.80 1.55
N ALA A 194 -3.37 -12.52 0.53
CA ALA A 194 -3.87 -11.92 -0.70
C ALA A 194 -5.17 -11.14 -0.47
N HIS A 195 -6.03 -11.60 0.44
CA HIS A 195 -7.24 -10.90 0.85
C HIS A 195 -6.99 -9.69 1.77
N ALA A 196 -5.75 -9.29 2.00
CA ALA A 196 -5.42 -8.07 2.72
C ALA A 196 -6.06 -6.81 2.12
N VAL A 197 -6.57 -6.90 0.90
CA VAL A 197 -7.35 -5.85 0.25
C VAL A 197 -8.64 -5.56 1.02
N PHE A 198 -9.39 -6.59 1.43
CA PHE A 198 -10.67 -6.43 2.14
C PHE A 198 -10.50 -6.25 3.65
N SER A 199 -9.35 -6.63 4.16
CA SER A 199 -9.00 -6.52 5.57
C SER A 199 -7.53 -6.13 5.74
N SER A 200 -7.16 -4.95 5.22
CA SER A 200 -5.78 -4.46 5.26
C SER A 200 -5.26 -4.18 6.68
N GLY A 201 -6.13 -4.18 7.68
CA GLY A 201 -5.80 -3.79 9.05
C GLY A 201 -5.47 -2.30 9.20
N VAL A 202 -5.43 -1.57 8.10
CA VAL A 202 -4.99 -0.18 8.06
C VAL A 202 -5.98 0.68 7.30
N SER A 203 -6.74 1.48 8.04
CA SER A 203 -7.49 2.55 7.40
C SER A 203 -6.55 3.63 6.87
N PRO A 204 -6.76 4.16 5.65
CA PRO A 204 -6.03 5.35 5.16
C PRO A 204 -6.07 6.53 6.13
N ASP A 205 -7.10 6.63 6.95
CA ASP A 205 -7.27 7.72 7.92
C ASP A 205 -6.25 7.72 9.06
N VAL A 206 -5.57 6.60 9.33
CA VAL A 206 -4.48 6.57 10.33
C VAL A 206 -3.12 6.96 9.76
N ILE A 207 -3.02 7.18 8.45
CA ILE A 207 -1.78 7.51 7.76
C ILE A 207 -1.37 8.95 8.08
N GLU A 208 -0.14 9.14 8.50
CA GLU A 208 0.53 10.44 8.55
C GLU A 208 1.27 10.71 7.24
N VAL A 209 2.05 9.73 6.81
CA VAL A 209 2.80 9.72 5.55
C VAL A 209 2.84 8.30 5.00
N ALA A 210 2.69 8.13 3.71
CA ALA A 210 2.98 6.89 3.03
C ALA A 210 3.93 7.16 1.86
N ASN A 211 4.99 6.37 1.78
CA ASN A 211 5.89 6.33 0.63
C ASN A 211 5.52 5.16 -0.26
N VAL A 212 5.12 5.47 -1.47
CA VAL A 212 4.80 4.51 -2.52
C VAL A 212 6.00 4.43 -3.46
N MET A 213 6.70 3.33 -3.44
CA MET A 213 7.87 3.06 -4.28
C MET A 213 7.51 1.99 -5.31
N THR A 214 7.78 2.24 -6.59
CA THR A 214 7.51 1.31 -7.70
C THR A 214 8.76 0.68 -8.29
N GLY A 215 9.95 1.02 -7.76
CA GLY A 215 11.23 0.44 -8.15
C GLY A 215 12.40 1.01 -7.36
N GLY A 216 13.60 0.48 -7.56
CA GLY A 216 14.82 0.97 -6.92
C GLY A 216 14.86 0.79 -5.40
N PHE A 217 14.35 -0.31 -4.85
CA PHE A 217 14.27 -0.50 -3.40
C PHE A 217 15.61 -0.85 -2.78
N PRO A 218 16.03 -0.20 -1.67
CA PRO A 218 17.16 -0.62 -0.85
C PRO A 218 17.05 -2.05 -0.32
N ALA A 219 18.17 -2.64 0.10
CA ALA A 219 18.27 -4.04 0.53
C ALA A 219 17.44 -4.37 1.79
N GLU A 220 17.06 -3.36 2.58
CA GLU A 220 16.17 -3.54 3.74
C GLU A 220 14.74 -3.99 3.40
N TYR A 221 14.30 -3.76 2.15
CA TYR A 221 12.98 -4.17 1.68
C TYR A 221 13.06 -5.56 1.04
N GLY A 222 12.58 -6.58 1.73
CA GLY A 222 12.49 -7.95 1.24
C GLY A 222 11.06 -8.35 0.84
N ASN A 223 10.92 -9.50 0.18
CA ASN A 223 9.63 -10.09 -0.21
C ASN A 223 8.76 -9.16 -1.07
N ARG A 224 9.39 -8.42 -1.99
CA ARG A 224 8.77 -7.38 -2.82
C ARG A 224 9.38 -7.38 -4.21
N PHE A 225 8.55 -7.21 -5.22
CA PHE A 225 9.01 -6.91 -6.59
C PHE A 225 8.17 -5.82 -7.27
N GLY A 226 6.86 -5.77 -7.08
CA GLY A 226 6.01 -4.78 -7.73
C GLY A 226 6.13 -3.40 -7.13
N GLY A 227 5.88 -3.28 -5.83
CA GLY A 227 5.95 -2.02 -5.12
C GLY A 227 5.97 -2.16 -3.60
N VAL A 228 6.37 -1.10 -2.94
CA VAL A 228 6.35 -0.97 -1.49
C VAL A 228 5.51 0.24 -1.11
N VAL A 229 4.59 0.08 -0.17
CA VAL A 229 3.90 1.18 0.49
C VAL A 229 4.36 1.25 1.94
N ASP A 230 5.30 2.13 2.24
CA ASP A 230 5.84 2.29 3.60
C ASP A 230 5.04 3.37 4.33
N ILE A 231 4.19 2.94 5.26
CA ILE A 231 3.23 3.76 5.99
C ILE A 231 3.78 4.14 7.35
N VAL A 232 3.76 5.43 7.64
CA VAL A 232 3.94 5.99 8.97
C VAL A 232 2.59 6.41 9.51
N THR A 233 2.24 5.92 10.68
CA THR A 233 0.95 6.21 11.30
C THR A 233 0.98 7.51 12.10
N LYS A 234 -0.19 8.16 12.24
CA LYS A 234 -0.37 9.33 13.11
C LYS A 234 0.06 9.03 14.54
N SER A 235 0.73 10.00 15.18
CA SER A 235 1.23 9.86 16.55
C SER A 235 0.58 10.89 17.48
N GLY A 236 0.17 10.44 18.66
CA GLY A 236 -0.32 11.29 19.72
C GLY A 236 0.69 12.31 20.23
N LEU A 237 2.00 12.07 20.09
CA LEU A 237 3.06 13.03 20.46
C LEU A 237 2.94 14.36 19.71
N ARG A 238 2.31 14.36 18.54
CA ARG A 238 2.06 15.55 17.70
C ARG A 238 0.67 16.14 17.87
N MET A 239 -0.18 15.53 18.69
CA MET A 239 -1.56 15.96 18.91
C MET A 239 -1.70 16.61 20.30
N ASN A 240 -2.39 17.73 20.37
CA ASN A 240 -2.67 18.42 21.63
C ASN A 240 -4.10 18.12 22.09
N HIS A 241 -4.36 16.89 22.57
CA HIS A 241 -5.70 16.44 23.01
C HIS A 241 -6.79 16.82 21.98
N SER A 242 -6.54 16.50 20.74
CA SER A 242 -7.39 16.84 19.59
C SER A 242 -7.88 15.57 18.90
N GLY A 243 -8.91 15.70 18.10
CA GLY A 243 -9.49 14.59 17.37
C GLY A 243 -10.55 15.04 16.39
N GLY A 244 -11.30 14.10 15.86
CA GLY A 244 -12.37 14.36 14.92
C GLY A 244 -13.44 13.28 14.92
N LEU A 245 -14.62 13.65 14.49
CA LEU A 245 -15.70 12.74 14.14
C LEU A 245 -16.11 13.04 12.70
N THR A 246 -16.10 12.02 11.86
CA THR A 246 -16.53 12.09 10.46
C THR A 246 -17.74 11.19 10.27
N ILE A 247 -18.75 11.69 9.60
CA ILE A 247 -19.93 10.94 9.21
C ILE A 247 -20.08 11.09 7.70
N ASN A 248 -20.27 9.99 7.01
CA ASN A 248 -20.57 9.96 5.60
C ASN A 248 -21.91 9.23 5.35
N ALA A 249 -22.64 9.68 4.34
CA ALA A 249 -23.81 9.00 3.80
C ALA A 249 -23.87 9.24 2.29
N GLY A 250 -24.27 8.22 1.53
CA GLY A 250 -24.31 8.28 0.07
C GLY A 250 -25.29 7.30 -0.56
N GLU A 251 -25.26 7.27 -1.87
CA GLU A 251 -26.00 6.29 -2.68
C GLU A 251 -25.46 4.87 -2.47
N ALA A 252 -26.16 3.86 -2.97
CA ALA A 252 -25.88 2.44 -2.75
C ALA A 252 -25.76 2.06 -1.27
N GLY A 253 -26.62 2.60 -0.41
CA GLY A 253 -26.62 2.29 1.03
C GLY A 253 -25.37 2.71 1.79
N ARG A 254 -24.43 3.42 1.15
CA ARG A 254 -23.14 3.79 1.76
C ARG A 254 -23.32 4.64 3.00
N ARG A 255 -22.78 4.16 4.12
CA ARG A 255 -22.73 4.88 5.39
C ARG A 255 -21.42 4.57 6.10
N SER A 256 -20.82 5.59 6.68
CA SER A 256 -19.68 5.37 7.57
C SER A 256 -19.63 6.38 8.69
N VAL A 257 -19.11 5.94 9.82
CA VAL A 257 -18.78 6.77 10.97
C VAL A 257 -17.37 6.47 11.40
N LEU A 258 -16.58 7.53 11.56
CA LEU A 258 -15.17 7.45 11.90
C LEU A 258 -14.88 8.43 13.03
N GLY A 259 -14.16 7.97 14.04
CA GLY A 259 -13.69 8.79 15.15
C GLY A 259 -12.20 8.63 15.39
N GLU A 260 -11.52 9.74 15.62
CA GLU A 260 -10.11 9.74 16.02
C GLU A 260 -9.88 10.70 17.18
N PHE A 261 -8.95 10.35 18.07
CA PHE A 261 -8.53 11.21 19.17
C PHE A 261 -7.09 10.89 19.59
N GLY A 262 -6.32 11.95 19.84
CA GLY A 262 -4.95 11.82 20.31
C GLY A 262 -4.50 12.99 21.15
N GLY A 263 -3.42 12.76 21.88
CA GLY A 263 -2.82 13.77 22.74
C GLY A 263 -1.52 13.32 23.34
N HIS A 264 -0.82 14.26 23.97
CA HIS A 264 0.45 13.98 24.60
C HIS A 264 0.60 14.60 25.99
N ARG A 265 1.54 14.06 26.73
CA ARG A 265 2.20 14.63 27.93
C ARG A 265 3.72 14.64 27.65
N PRO A 266 4.56 15.28 28.44
CA PRO A 266 5.97 15.54 28.09
C PRO A 266 6.80 14.35 27.55
N ARG A 267 6.45 13.12 27.91
CA ARG A 267 7.15 11.90 27.45
C ARG A 267 6.23 10.79 26.98
N PHE A 268 4.97 11.08 26.75
CA PHE A 268 3.98 10.08 26.44
C PHE A 268 2.96 10.61 25.45
N GLY A 269 2.74 9.92 24.36
CA GLY A 269 1.71 10.20 23.37
C GLY A 269 0.73 9.02 23.25
N TYR A 270 -0.51 9.32 22.92
CA TYR A 270 -1.52 8.33 22.61
C TYR A 270 -2.37 8.77 21.43
N TYR A 271 -2.71 7.84 20.58
CA TYR A 271 -3.63 8.02 19.46
C TYR A 271 -4.57 6.83 19.37
N ALA A 272 -5.85 7.10 19.20
CA ALA A 272 -6.88 6.09 19.01
C ALA A 272 -7.77 6.48 17.82
N PHE A 273 -8.15 5.48 17.05
CA PHE A 273 -9.00 5.60 15.88
C PHE A 273 -9.97 4.42 15.83
N GLY A 274 -11.18 4.66 15.35
CA GLY A 274 -12.17 3.64 15.07
C GLY A 274 -13.11 4.06 13.96
N SER A 275 -13.48 3.13 13.09
CA SER A 275 -14.46 3.32 12.03
C SER A 275 -15.37 2.13 11.87
N VAL A 276 -16.59 2.40 11.41
CA VAL A 276 -17.55 1.41 10.93
C VAL A 276 -18.14 1.88 9.62
N PHE A 277 -18.40 0.98 8.70
CA PHE A 277 -18.93 1.28 7.38
C PHE A 277 -19.83 0.16 6.87
N GLU A 278 -20.73 0.51 5.96
CA GLU A 278 -21.59 -0.43 5.21
C GLU A 278 -21.83 0.11 3.81
N SER A 279 -22.15 -0.79 2.87
CA SER A 279 -22.51 -0.50 1.49
C SER A 279 -23.37 -1.62 0.92
N ASP A 280 -24.35 -1.28 0.07
CA ASP A 280 -25.10 -2.25 -0.74
C ASP A 280 -24.44 -2.51 -2.11
N ARG A 281 -23.23 -1.94 -2.29
CA ARG A 281 -22.29 -2.22 -3.37
C ARG A 281 -20.91 -2.32 -2.76
N PHE A 282 -20.65 -3.47 -2.15
CA PHE A 282 -19.42 -3.70 -1.38
C PHE A 282 -18.28 -4.15 -2.27
N LEU A 283 -18.55 -5.10 -3.16
CA LEU A 283 -17.62 -5.58 -4.19
C LEU A 283 -17.89 -4.89 -5.53
N SER A 284 -17.10 -5.19 -6.54
CA SER A 284 -17.39 -4.88 -7.93
C SER A 284 -18.24 -6.02 -8.52
N PRO A 285 -19.54 -5.83 -8.77
CA PRO A 285 -20.42 -6.93 -9.13
C PRO A 285 -20.31 -7.35 -10.61
N PRO A 286 -20.75 -8.56 -10.96
CA PRO A 286 -20.75 -9.06 -12.34
C PRO A 286 -21.83 -8.43 -13.23
N ASP A 287 -22.71 -7.63 -12.64
CA ASP A 287 -23.80 -6.91 -13.32
C ASP A 287 -23.87 -5.47 -12.80
N PRO A 288 -24.16 -4.48 -13.66
CA PRO A 288 -24.34 -3.09 -13.23
C PRO A 288 -25.33 -2.89 -12.07
N ASP A 289 -26.32 -3.74 -11.95
CA ASP A 289 -27.41 -3.66 -10.96
C ASP A 289 -27.07 -4.25 -9.58
N ALA A 290 -25.82 -4.56 -9.28
CA ALA A 290 -25.33 -4.98 -7.96
C ALA A 290 -26.37 -5.77 -7.11
N ILE A 291 -26.59 -7.04 -7.45
CA ILE A 291 -27.54 -7.91 -6.78
C ILE A 291 -26.80 -8.74 -5.71
N HIS A 292 -27.31 -8.81 -4.47
CA HIS A 292 -26.69 -9.54 -3.38
C HIS A 292 -25.24 -9.08 -3.16
N ASP A 293 -25.05 -7.79 -2.90
CA ASP A 293 -23.73 -7.15 -2.82
C ASP A 293 -23.63 -6.26 -1.56
N HIS A 294 -24.32 -6.67 -0.49
CA HIS A 294 -24.23 -5.96 0.78
C HIS A 294 -22.98 -6.35 1.55
N GLY A 295 -22.31 -5.36 2.12
CA GLY A 295 -21.18 -5.60 3.02
C GLY A 295 -21.07 -4.54 4.09
N SER A 296 -20.47 -4.95 5.21
CA SER A 296 -20.21 -4.07 6.34
C SER A 296 -18.91 -4.46 7.05
N GLY A 297 -18.27 -3.47 7.65
CA GLY A 297 -17.01 -3.71 8.34
C GLY A 297 -16.61 -2.58 9.28
N GLY A 298 -15.40 -2.69 9.81
CA GLY A 298 -14.85 -1.66 10.68
C GLY A 298 -13.40 -1.88 11.03
N HIS A 299 -12.75 -0.77 11.42
CA HIS A 299 -11.34 -0.73 11.82
C HIS A 299 -11.22 -0.18 13.23
N GLY A 300 -10.24 -0.69 13.98
CA GLY A 300 -9.81 -0.17 15.26
C GLY A 300 -8.30 -0.03 15.31
N PHE A 301 -7.80 1.08 15.83
CA PHE A 301 -6.37 1.35 15.93
C PHE A 301 -6.06 2.11 17.21
N VAL A 302 -5.05 1.65 17.96
CA VAL A 302 -4.54 2.35 19.14
C VAL A 302 -3.03 2.36 19.07
N GLN A 303 -2.42 3.53 19.25
CA GLN A 303 -0.98 3.71 19.31
C GLN A 303 -0.58 4.45 20.58
N ILE A 304 0.46 3.98 21.20
CA ILE A 304 1.11 4.59 22.36
C ILE A 304 2.56 4.84 22.03
N ASP A 305 3.01 6.06 22.21
CA ASP A 305 4.40 6.47 22.01
C ASP A 305 5.00 6.94 23.35
N GLY A 306 6.20 6.47 23.68
CA GLY A 306 6.94 6.83 24.89
C GLY A 306 8.32 7.37 24.56
N ASP A 307 8.69 8.52 25.12
CA ASP A 307 10.06 9.05 25.07
C ASP A 307 10.85 8.58 26.32
N LEU A 308 11.86 7.75 26.12
CA LEU A 308 12.72 7.21 27.17
C LEU A 308 13.99 8.06 27.36
N GLY A 309 14.05 9.25 26.77
CA GLY A 309 15.21 10.14 26.79
C GLY A 309 16.42 9.53 26.06
N SER A 310 17.57 9.46 26.72
CA SER A 310 18.80 8.89 26.15
C SER A 310 18.71 7.38 25.83
N ALA A 311 17.72 6.68 26.38
CA ALA A 311 17.45 5.28 26.08
C ALA A 311 16.63 5.08 24.78
N GLY A 312 16.18 6.16 24.16
CA GLY A 312 15.45 6.11 22.89
C GLY A 312 13.96 6.37 23.02
N SER A 313 13.15 5.83 22.12
CA SER A 313 11.70 5.94 22.08
C SER A 313 11.00 4.60 22.00
N LEU A 314 9.75 4.57 22.43
CA LEU A 314 8.86 3.43 22.53
C LEU A 314 7.62 3.67 21.68
N ARG A 315 7.24 2.68 20.85
CA ARG A 315 5.94 2.65 20.19
C ARG A 315 5.27 1.30 20.39
N ALA A 316 4.03 1.31 20.81
CA ALA A 316 3.16 0.13 20.84
C ALA A 316 1.91 0.41 20.00
N ILE A 317 1.56 -0.50 19.12
CA ILE A 317 0.38 -0.42 18.26
C ILE A 317 -0.43 -1.69 18.47
N VAL A 318 -1.74 -1.51 18.61
CA VAL A 318 -2.73 -2.59 18.50
C VAL A 318 -3.76 -2.13 17.49
N MET A 319 -4.00 -2.95 16.49
CA MET A 319 -5.02 -2.68 15.47
C MET A 319 -5.76 -3.96 15.12
N GLY A 320 -6.95 -3.79 14.60
CA GLY A 320 -7.77 -4.88 14.09
C GLY A 320 -8.85 -4.35 13.18
N ASP A 321 -9.25 -5.19 12.27
CA ASP A 321 -10.32 -4.94 11.33
C ASP A 321 -11.10 -6.22 11.06
N GLY A 322 -12.22 -6.07 10.40
CA GLY A 322 -13.00 -7.15 9.87
C GLY A 322 -14.16 -6.65 9.04
N SER A 323 -14.55 -7.47 8.10
CA SER A 323 -15.71 -7.26 7.26
C SER A 323 -16.52 -8.55 7.12
N THR A 324 -17.78 -8.38 6.76
CA THR A 324 -18.65 -9.45 6.28
C THR A 324 -19.37 -8.93 5.06
N PHE A 325 -19.36 -9.68 3.98
CA PHE A 325 -19.98 -9.26 2.74
C PHE A 325 -20.60 -10.44 1.99
N ASP A 326 -21.61 -10.14 1.22
CA ASP A 326 -22.27 -11.05 0.33
C ASP A 326 -21.48 -11.15 -0.98
N VAL A 327 -21.53 -12.32 -1.63
CA VAL A 327 -20.96 -12.50 -2.98
C VAL A 327 -21.99 -12.10 -4.02
N PRO A 328 -21.71 -11.13 -4.90
CA PRO A 328 -22.66 -10.62 -5.86
C PRO A 328 -23.15 -11.69 -6.85
N LYS A 329 -24.37 -11.52 -7.33
CA LYS A 329 -25.05 -12.38 -8.30
C LYS A 329 -25.37 -11.64 -9.59
N THR A 330 -25.52 -12.42 -10.68
CA THR A 330 -26.16 -11.94 -11.92
C THR A 330 -27.68 -12.08 -11.86
N PRO A 331 -28.46 -11.36 -12.67
CA PRO A 331 -29.90 -11.61 -12.82
C PRO A 331 -30.21 -13.07 -13.20
N ARG A 332 -29.34 -13.70 -13.99
CA ARG A 332 -29.46 -15.11 -14.38
C ARG A 332 -29.23 -16.07 -13.20
N ASP A 333 -28.32 -15.75 -12.30
CA ASP A 333 -28.15 -16.53 -11.06
C ASP A 333 -29.41 -16.48 -10.20
N VAL A 334 -30.05 -15.31 -10.09
CA VAL A 334 -31.30 -15.17 -9.35
C VAL A 334 -32.43 -16.01 -9.98
N GLU A 335 -32.45 -16.14 -11.32
CA GLU A 335 -33.42 -16.94 -12.02
C GLU A 335 -33.18 -18.46 -11.89
N LEU A 336 -31.95 -18.90 -12.12
CA LEU A 336 -31.60 -20.33 -12.20
C LEU A 336 -31.29 -20.94 -10.85
N ARG A 337 -30.66 -20.20 -9.95
CA ARG A 337 -30.17 -20.66 -8.64
C ARG A 337 -30.41 -19.60 -7.54
N PRO A 338 -31.70 -19.30 -7.23
CA PRO A 338 -32.05 -18.20 -6.32
C PRO A 338 -31.51 -18.38 -4.89
N LEU A 339 -31.18 -19.60 -4.50
CA LEU A 339 -30.62 -19.93 -3.16
C LEU A 339 -29.08 -19.97 -3.13
N ALA A 340 -28.42 -19.66 -4.23
CA ALA A 340 -26.95 -19.63 -4.30
C ALA A 340 -26.39 -18.37 -3.61
N ASP A 341 -26.69 -18.17 -2.33
CA ASP A 341 -26.21 -17.05 -1.52
C ASP A 341 -24.93 -17.46 -0.80
N ALA A 342 -23.77 -16.98 -1.27
CA ALA A 342 -22.52 -17.11 -0.58
C ALA A 342 -22.17 -15.80 0.15
N SER A 343 -21.43 -15.90 1.23
CA SER A 343 -20.91 -14.73 1.93
C SER A 343 -19.54 -15.01 2.52
N GLU A 344 -18.72 -13.98 2.63
CA GLU A 344 -17.40 -14.10 3.22
C GLU A 344 -17.25 -13.22 4.46
N GLN A 345 -16.46 -13.70 5.40
CA GLN A 345 -16.08 -12.98 6.59
C GLN A 345 -14.56 -12.94 6.71
N THR A 346 -14.02 -11.74 6.81
CA THR A 346 -12.60 -11.51 7.10
C THR A 346 -12.42 -10.90 8.48
N ARG A 347 -11.35 -11.29 9.17
CA ARG A 347 -10.95 -10.71 10.46
C ARG A 347 -9.45 -10.72 10.61
N GLN A 348 -8.88 -9.65 11.13
CA GLN A 348 -7.48 -9.67 11.54
C GLN A 348 -7.22 -8.82 12.78
N GLN A 349 -6.14 -9.16 13.46
CA GLN A 349 -5.65 -8.46 14.64
C GLN A 349 -4.12 -8.42 14.57
N THR A 350 -3.56 -7.27 14.86
CA THR A 350 -2.11 -7.07 14.83
C THR A 350 -1.67 -6.29 16.06
N ALA A 351 -0.59 -6.74 16.68
CA ALA A 351 0.11 -6.03 17.72
C ALA A 351 1.56 -5.82 17.30
N ILE A 352 2.05 -4.59 17.41
CA ILE A 352 3.42 -4.21 17.09
C ILE A 352 4.02 -3.52 18.30
N VAL A 353 5.22 -3.90 18.66
CA VAL A 353 6.01 -3.21 19.68
C VAL A 353 7.37 -2.91 19.07
N GLY A 354 7.76 -1.66 19.10
CA GLY A 354 8.95 -1.23 18.43
C GLY A 354 9.81 -0.23 19.25
N TRP A 355 11.16 -0.28 19.22
CA TRP A 355 12.14 0.59 19.88
C TRP A 355 13.12 1.21 18.90
N ASN A 356 13.42 2.46 19.11
CA ASN A 356 14.45 3.14 18.36
C ASN A 356 15.31 3.99 19.29
N ARG A 357 16.60 3.95 19.07
CA ARG A 357 17.56 4.84 19.73
C ARG A 357 18.42 5.51 18.68
N ALA A 358 18.34 6.83 18.63
CA ALA A 358 19.18 7.64 17.76
C ALA A 358 20.28 8.35 18.57
N SER A 359 21.46 8.46 17.98
CA SER A 359 22.60 9.27 18.42
C SER A 359 23.15 10.04 17.20
N PRO A 360 24.04 11.02 17.33
CA PRO A 360 24.44 11.87 16.19
C PRO A 360 24.92 11.13 14.95
N ASN A 361 25.50 9.95 15.10
CA ASN A 361 26.06 9.17 14.01
C ASN A 361 25.58 7.72 13.95
N GLN A 362 24.58 7.36 14.73
CA GLN A 362 24.06 5.99 14.76
C GLN A 362 22.59 5.94 15.14
N THR A 363 21.85 5.10 14.46
CA THR A 363 20.47 4.72 14.82
C THR A 363 20.43 3.20 15.03
N VAL A 364 19.75 2.76 16.08
CA VAL A 364 19.50 1.34 16.35
C VAL A 364 18.01 1.18 16.50
N GLY A 365 17.43 0.26 15.77
CA GLY A 365 16.02 -0.09 15.82
C GLY A 365 15.79 -1.58 16.08
N ALA A 366 14.69 -1.90 16.73
CA ALA A 366 14.19 -3.27 16.83
C ALA A 366 12.68 -3.27 16.93
N SER A 367 12.02 -4.23 16.32
CA SER A 367 10.57 -4.43 16.42
C SER A 367 10.22 -5.89 16.60
N PHE A 368 9.12 -6.09 17.26
CA PHE A 368 8.46 -7.39 17.40
C PHE A 368 6.98 -7.21 17.07
N TYR A 369 6.40 -8.18 16.36
CA TYR A 369 5.00 -8.13 16.00
C TYR A 369 4.37 -9.51 16.00
N GLN A 370 3.08 -9.52 16.26
CA GLN A 370 2.20 -10.66 16.12
C GLN A 370 0.99 -10.26 15.28
N ARG A 371 0.61 -11.11 14.34
CA ARG A 371 -0.60 -10.97 13.55
C ARG A 371 -1.38 -12.27 13.60
N TRP A 372 -2.70 -12.15 13.64
CA TRP A 372 -3.64 -13.21 13.41
C TRP A 372 -4.64 -12.75 12.36
N SER A 373 -4.89 -13.57 11.36
CA SER A 373 -5.91 -13.34 10.35
C SER A 373 -6.75 -14.58 10.14
N ARG A 374 -8.00 -14.38 9.74
CA ARG A 374 -8.94 -15.44 9.38
C ARG A 374 -9.84 -14.96 8.25
N VAL A 375 -9.98 -15.80 7.24
CA VAL A 375 -10.95 -15.68 6.14
C VAL A 375 -11.87 -16.89 6.22
N GLN A 376 -13.17 -16.68 6.11
CA GLN A 376 -14.16 -17.73 6.15
C GLN A 376 -15.23 -17.51 5.08
N LEU A 377 -15.28 -18.39 4.11
CA LEU A 377 -16.33 -18.45 3.09
C LEU A 377 -17.47 -19.33 3.63
N SER A 378 -18.68 -18.76 3.67
CA SER A 378 -19.92 -19.49 3.95
C SER A 378 -20.49 -19.95 2.61
N PRO A 379 -20.77 -21.25 2.44
CA PRO A 379 -21.13 -21.80 1.16
C PRO A 379 -22.47 -21.28 0.64
N ALA A 380 -22.57 -21.13 -0.67
CA ALA A 380 -23.84 -21.12 -1.36
C ALA A 380 -24.61 -22.42 -1.08
N THR A 381 -25.91 -22.34 -1.12
CA THR A 381 -26.81 -23.50 -0.93
C THR A 381 -27.78 -23.61 -2.09
N GLY A 382 -28.33 -24.81 -2.31
CA GLY A 382 -29.31 -25.05 -3.35
C GLY A 382 -28.81 -25.87 -4.53
N PRO A 383 -29.69 -26.28 -5.41
CA PRO A 383 -29.32 -27.03 -6.61
C PRO A 383 -28.59 -26.14 -7.62
N LEU A 384 -27.85 -26.75 -8.52
CA LEU A 384 -27.14 -26.10 -9.62
C LEU A 384 -26.02 -25.13 -9.17
N THR A 385 -25.48 -25.33 -7.97
CA THR A 385 -24.37 -24.54 -7.42
C THR A 385 -23.24 -25.44 -6.95
N ALA A 386 -22.00 -25.01 -7.08
CA ALA A 386 -20.93 -25.61 -6.28
C ALA A 386 -21.10 -25.21 -4.82
N ILE A 387 -20.99 -26.18 -3.92
CA ILE A 387 -21.01 -25.94 -2.48
C ILE A 387 -19.57 -25.85 -2.00
N ALA A 388 -19.12 -24.64 -1.69
CA ALA A 388 -17.74 -24.37 -1.30
C ALA A 388 -17.70 -23.72 0.07
N ALA A 389 -17.21 -24.43 1.07
CA ALA A 389 -16.89 -23.89 2.39
C ALA A 389 -15.37 -23.81 2.54
N MET A 390 -14.86 -22.68 2.97
CA MET A 390 -13.43 -22.46 3.20
C MET A 390 -13.23 -21.76 4.53
N GLU A 391 -12.21 -22.19 5.27
CA GLU A 391 -11.65 -21.45 6.37
C GLU A 391 -10.13 -21.42 6.25
N ARG A 392 -9.54 -20.24 6.24
CA ARG A 392 -8.10 -20.01 6.26
C ARG A 392 -7.75 -19.19 7.49
N GLN A 393 -6.79 -19.65 8.26
CA GLN A 393 -6.23 -18.91 9.38
C GLN A 393 -4.72 -18.79 9.21
N LEU A 394 -4.17 -17.64 9.59
CA LEU A 394 -2.73 -17.44 9.62
C LEU A 394 -2.33 -16.78 10.93
N VAL A 395 -1.37 -17.39 11.62
CA VAL A 395 -0.67 -16.77 12.75
C VAL A 395 0.74 -16.42 12.32
N THR A 396 1.06 -15.14 12.34
CA THR A 396 2.39 -14.60 12.02
C THR A 396 3.03 -14.06 13.30
N LEU A 397 4.27 -14.45 13.56
CA LEU A 397 5.11 -13.94 14.64
C LEU A 397 6.42 -13.47 14.04
N GLY A 398 6.75 -12.19 14.17
CA GLY A 398 7.94 -11.64 13.53
C GLY A 398 8.74 -10.67 14.39
N GLY A 399 9.98 -10.50 14.01
CA GLY A 399 10.90 -9.53 14.62
C GLY A 399 11.94 -9.05 13.65
N LYS A 400 12.28 -7.77 13.75
CA LYS A 400 13.29 -7.10 12.95
C LYS A 400 14.21 -6.30 13.87
N ALA A 401 15.50 -6.26 13.54
CA ALA A 401 16.46 -5.37 14.19
C ALA A 401 17.43 -4.83 13.16
N ASP A 402 17.78 -3.56 13.28
CA ASP A 402 18.74 -2.90 12.40
C ASP A 402 19.59 -1.84 13.13
N ILE A 403 20.75 -1.59 12.56
CA ILE A 403 21.66 -0.52 12.96
C ILE A 403 22.07 0.26 11.72
N THR A 404 21.93 1.58 11.75
CA THR A 404 22.48 2.48 10.75
C THR A 404 23.60 3.30 11.36
N ARG A 405 24.75 3.36 10.71
CA ARG A 405 25.91 4.14 11.15
C ARG A 405 26.36 5.12 10.07
N LEU A 406 26.53 6.37 10.47
CA LEU A 406 27.07 7.43 9.63
C LEU A 406 28.59 7.50 9.79
N ALA A 407 29.34 7.41 8.69
CA ALA A 407 30.79 7.46 8.69
C ALA A 407 31.30 8.29 7.48
N GLY A 408 31.47 9.58 7.67
CA GLY A 408 31.84 10.51 6.59
C GLY A 408 30.76 10.56 5.50
N ALA A 409 31.10 10.12 4.30
CA ALA A 409 30.19 10.08 3.15
C ALA A 409 29.26 8.85 3.14
N HIS A 410 29.45 7.91 4.04
CA HIS A 410 28.74 6.62 4.10
C HIS A 410 27.64 6.62 5.13
N SER A 411 26.51 6.00 4.80
CA SER A 411 25.42 5.65 5.71
C SER A 411 25.17 4.14 5.64
N ILE A 412 25.92 3.39 6.44
CA ILE A 412 25.90 1.93 6.42
C ILE A 412 24.79 1.42 7.31
N LYS A 413 23.88 0.61 6.75
CA LYS A 413 22.81 -0.06 7.47
C LYS A 413 22.98 -1.57 7.40
N ILE A 414 22.82 -2.23 8.55
CA ILE A 414 22.85 -3.69 8.69
C ILE A 414 21.61 -4.09 9.45
N GLY A 415 20.92 -5.12 9.00
CA GLY A 415 19.72 -5.60 9.68
C GLY A 415 19.46 -7.08 9.49
N ILE A 416 18.60 -7.57 10.35
CA ILE A 416 18.06 -8.93 10.34
C ILE A 416 16.55 -8.86 10.50
N ASP A 417 15.85 -9.75 9.82
CA ASP A 417 14.41 -9.90 9.83
C ASP A 417 14.07 -11.40 9.93
N ALA A 418 13.17 -11.77 10.85
CA ALA A 418 12.76 -13.15 11.03
C ALA A 418 11.25 -13.22 11.25
N VAL A 419 10.58 -14.13 10.53
CA VAL A 419 9.15 -14.36 10.64
C VAL A 419 8.86 -15.85 10.74
N ARG A 420 7.95 -16.21 11.64
CA ARG A 420 7.34 -17.53 11.74
C ARG A 420 5.90 -17.45 11.29
N LEU A 421 5.51 -18.36 10.41
CA LEU A 421 4.21 -18.47 9.78
C LEU A 421 3.56 -19.80 10.18
N ARG A 422 2.26 -19.77 10.46
CA ARG A 422 1.46 -20.94 10.77
C ARG A 422 0.12 -20.85 10.05
N PRO A 423 0.08 -21.21 8.77
CA PRO A 423 -1.16 -21.34 8.02
C PRO A 423 -1.93 -22.59 8.48
N ASP A 424 -3.26 -22.46 8.42
CA ASP A 424 -4.25 -23.51 8.71
C ASP A 424 -5.37 -23.32 7.68
N GLU A 425 -5.59 -24.30 6.82
CA GLU A 425 -6.56 -24.24 5.72
C GLU A 425 -7.49 -25.45 5.75
N THR A 426 -8.80 -25.20 5.74
CA THR A 426 -9.83 -26.23 5.56
C THR A 426 -10.72 -25.85 4.41
N ILE A 427 -10.91 -26.75 3.45
CA ILE A 427 -11.75 -26.55 2.28
C ILE A 427 -12.63 -27.79 2.13
N ALA A 428 -13.94 -27.57 2.00
CA ALA A 428 -14.90 -28.57 1.58
C ALA A 428 -15.59 -28.08 0.31
N TYR A 429 -15.44 -28.80 -0.79
CA TYR A 429 -15.90 -28.41 -2.11
C TYR A 429 -16.67 -29.54 -2.75
N ASP A 430 -17.90 -29.26 -3.22
CA ASP A 430 -18.75 -30.17 -3.97
C ASP A 430 -19.18 -29.49 -5.28
N TYR A 431 -18.67 -30.01 -6.39
CA TYR A 431 -18.83 -29.47 -7.74
C TYR A 431 -20.09 -30.00 -8.48
N ALA A 432 -20.74 -31.06 -7.98
CA ALA A 432 -21.82 -31.75 -8.67
C ALA A 432 -22.94 -30.83 -9.15
N GLY A 433 -23.35 -29.86 -8.33
CA GLY A 433 -24.42 -28.92 -8.69
C GLY A 433 -24.03 -27.98 -9.82
N PHE A 434 -22.80 -27.52 -9.86
CA PHE A 434 -22.32 -26.65 -10.95
C PHE A 434 -22.11 -27.42 -12.25
N ARG A 435 -21.63 -28.67 -12.18
CA ARG A 435 -21.57 -29.54 -13.34
C ARG A 435 -22.97 -29.73 -13.95
N GLU A 436 -23.98 -30.03 -13.14
CA GLU A 436 -25.37 -30.16 -13.61
C GLU A 436 -25.87 -28.88 -14.27
N LEU A 437 -25.52 -27.68 -13.74
CA LEU A 437 -25.83 -26.40 -14.36
C LEU A 437 -25.17 -26.26 -15.74
N SER A 438 -23.91 -26.58 -15.84
CA SER A 438 -23.13 -26.48 -17.07
C SER A 438 -23.67 -27.41 -18.15
N GLU A 439 -24.00 -28.64 -17.80
CA GLU A 439 -24.65 -29.62 -18.68
C GLU A 439 -26.03 -29.10 -19.16
N LEU A 440 -26.82 -28.52 -18.26
CA LEU A 440 -28.12 -27.94 -18.57
C LEU A 440 -28.03 -26.77 -19.57
N LEU A 441 -26.97 -25.97 -19.42
CA LEU A 441 -26.71 -24.83 -20.31
C LEU A 441 -26.00 -25.20 -21.60
N GLY A 442 -25.45 -26.42 -21.68
CA GLY A 442 -24.65 -26.90 -22.81
C GLY A 442 -23.30 -26.18 -22.94
N VAL A 443 -22.71 -25.73 -21.82
CA VAL A 443 -21.41 -25.06 -21.78
C VAL A 443 -20.32 -26.04 -21.34
N PRO A 444 -19.08 -25.89 -21.82
CA PRO A 444 -17.94 -26.67 -21.33
C PRO A 444 -17.80 -26.53 -19.81
N HIS A 445 -17.37 -27.61 -19.17
CA HIS A 445 -17.09 -27.61 -17.73
C HIS A 445 -15.91 -28.56 -17.45
N LEU A 446 -15.26 -28.36 -16.33
CA LEU A 446 -14.18 -29.22 -15.89
C LEU A 446 -14.70 -30.60 -15.53
N HIS A 447 -13.96 -31.64 -15.94
CA HIS A 447 -14.18 -33.00 -15.47
C HIS A 447 -13.28 -33.25 -14.26
N ILE A 448 -13.88 -33.34 -13.08
CA ILE A 448 -13.19 -33.66 -11.83
C ILE A 448 -13.48 -35.11 -11.48
N THR A 449 -12.43 -35.88 -11.23
CA THR A 449 -12.53 -37.36 -10.99
C THR A 449 -13.53 -37.72 -9.89
N ASP A 450 -13.57 -36.92 -8.81
CA ASP A 450 -14.58 -37.01 -7.76
C ASP A 450 -15.19 -35.63 -7.59
N ASP A 451 -16.51 -35.47 -7.67
CA ASP A 451 -17.17 -34.17 -7.54
C ASP A 451 -16.91 -33.49 -6.18
N THR A 452 -16.33 -34.17 -5.23
CA THR A 452 -16.04 -33.63 -3.89
C THR A 452 -14.54 -33.60 -3.61
N ILE A 453 -14.08 -32.48 -3.03
CA ILE A 453 -12.72 -32.31 -2.51
C ILE A 453 -12.81 -31.84 -1.07
N ASP A 454 -12.31 -32.67 -0.14
CA ASP A 454 -12.08 -32.28 1.24
C ASP A 454 -10.58 -32.10 1.47
N PHE A 455 -10.18 -30.91 1.93
CA PHE A 455 -8.80 -30.58 2.24
C PHE A 455 -8.70 -30.02 3.66
N ASP A 456 -7.74 -30.54 4.43
CA ASP A 456 -7.36 -30.03 5.77
C ASP A 456 -5.83 -30.01 5.83
N GLY A 457 -5.26 -28.83 5.87
CA GLY A 457 -3.81 -28.60 5.86
C GLY A 457 -3.38 -27.67 6.99
N ARG A 458 -2.31 -28.05 7.70
CA ARG A 458 -1.67 -27.25 8.73
C ARG A 458 -0.17 -27.41 8.67
N GLU A 459 0.53 -26.29 8.57
CA GLU A 459 1.99 -26.26 8.49
C GLU A 459 2.58 -25.19 9.43
N SER A 460 3.89 -25.25 9.63
CA SER A 460 4.62 -24.24 10.38
C SER A 460 6.03 -24.08 9.82
N GLY A 461 6.30 -22.90 9.31
CA GLY A 461 7.59 -22.54 8.75
C GLY A 461 7.89 -21.08 8.96
N GLY A 462 8.67 -20.49 8.07
CA GLY A 462 8.96 -19.05 8.13
C GLY A 462 10.10 -18.61 7.23
N GLN A 463 10.60 -17.42 7.52
CA GLN A 463 11.72 -16.86 6.79
C GLN A 463 12.68 -16.17 7.75
N VAL A 464 13.96 -16.26 7.46
CA VAL A 464 15.01 -15.48 8.09
C VAL A 464 15.80 -14.76 7.00
N SER A 465 16.01 -13.46 7.21
CA SER A 465 16.69 -12.62 6.24
C SER A 465 17.75 -11.75 6.94
N GLY A 466 18.84 -11.49 6.24
CA GLY A 466 19.86 -10.54 6.68
C GLY A 466 20.24 -9.63 5.53
N TYR A 467 20.55 -8.37 5.82
CA TYR A 467 20.96 -7.42 4.79
C TYR A 467 22.04 -6.46 5.28
N VAL A 468 22.83 -5.98 4.33
CA VAL A 468 23.73 -4.85 4.49
C VAL A 468 23.58 -3.93 3.29
N GLN A 469 23.54 -2.62 3.56
CA GLN A 469 23.47 -1.58 2.53
C GLN A 469 24.30 -0.37 2.93
N ASP A 470 24.79 0.37 1.94
CA ASP A 470 25.54 1.60 2.13
C ASP A 470 25.01 2.68 1.17
N ASP A 471 24.45 3.74 1.73
CA ASP A 471 24.18 4.98 1.02
C ASP A 471 25.45 5.81 1.02
N VAL A 472 26.12 5.86 -0.12
CA VAL A 472 27.37 6.59 -0.27
C VAL A 472 27.21 7.84 -1.12
N ARG A 473 27.73 8.96 -0.63
CA ARG A 473 27.82 10.21 -1.38
C ARG A 473 29.21 10.39 -1.95
N VAL A 474 29.28 10.47 -3.29
CA VAL A 474 30.52 10.69 -4.01
C VAL A 474 30.56 12.15 -4.50
N GLY A 475 31.38 12.97 -3.80
CA GLY A 475 31.36 14.41 -3.99
C GLY A 475 30.02 15.04 -3.58
N ASN A 476 29.55 16.05 -4.32
CA ASN A 476 28.32 16.78 -4.03
C ASN A 476 27.19 16.53 -5.06
N ARG A 477 27.36 15.59 -5.97
CA ARG A 477 26.41 15.34 -7.08
C ARG A 477 25.98 13.89 -7.23
N LEU A 478 26.79 12.94 -6.86
CA LEU A 478 26.50 11.53 -7.05
C LEU A 478 26.16 10.90 -5.70
N THR A 479 25.05 10.16 -5.67
CA THR A 479 24.68 9.30 -4.56
C THR A 479 24.47 7.89 -5.09
N ALA A 480 24.91 6.90 -4.35
CA ALA A 480 24.68 5.50 -4.67
C ALA A 480 24.21 4.76 -3.41
N ASP A 481 23.17 3.96 -3.55
CA ASP A 481 22.78 2.93 -2.60
C ASP A 481 23.23 1.59 -3.14
N VAL A 482 24.04 0.88 -2.41
CA VAL A 482 24.55 -0.44 -2.77
C VAL A 482 24.28 -1.39 -1.63
N GLY A 483 23.61 -2.49 -1.90
CA GLY A 483 23.22 -3.43 -0.87
C GLY A 483 23.18 -4.88 -1.34
N ILE A 484 23.15 -5.76 -0.37
CA ILE A 484 22.95 -7.19 -0.57
C ILE A 484 22.04 -7.72 0.53
N ARG A 485 21.10 -8.59 0.13
CA ARG A 485 20.19 -9.27 1.04
C ARG A 485 20.29 -10.77 0.84
N LEU A 486 20.26 -11.53 1.91
CA LEU A 486 20.15 -12.98 1.94
C LEU A 486 18.82 -13.35 2.57
N ASP A 487 18.03 -14.16 1.88
CA ASP A 487 16.74 -14.69 2.34
C ASP A 487 16.81 -16.21 2.41
N ARG A 488 16.35 -16.78 3.53
CA ARG A 488 16.12 -18.22 3.72
C ARG A 488 14.66 -18.42 4.08
N TYR A 489 13.91 -19.02 3.17
CA TYR A 489 12.49 -19.37 3.33
C TYR A 489 12.33 -20.86 3.55
N ASP A 490 11.40 -21.24 4.42
CA ASP A 490 11.12 -22.63 4.82
C ASP A 490 9.65 -22.76 5.26
N LEU A 491 8.76 -22.92 4.28
CA LEU A 491 7.35 -23.26 4.47
C LEU A 491 6.88 -23.95 3.19
N VAL A 492 6.37 -25.20 3.28
CA VAL A 492 6.03 -26.07 2.14
C VAL A 492 7.26 -26.42 1.31
N ILE A 493 8.02 -25.43 0.87
CA ILE A 493 9.29 -25.57 0.15
C ILE A 493 10.40 -24.84 0.92
N THR A 494 11.64 -25.26 0.65
CA THR A 494 12.83 -24.62 1.21
C THR A 494 13.61 -23.93 0.11
N SER A 495 13.88 -22.62 0.25
CA SER A 495 14.66 -21.84 -0.71
C SER A 495 15.63 -20.90 -0.02
N THR A 496 16.76 -20.62 -0.68
CA THR A 496 17.73 -19.62 -0.23
C THR A 496 18.13 -18.77 -1.41
N HIS A 497 18.06 -17.44 -1.25
CA HIS A 497 18.35 -16.52 -2.33
C HIS A 497 19.21 -15.33 -1.85
N VAL A 498 20.07 -14.85 -2.78
CA VAL A 498 20.93 -13.67 -2.55
C VAL A 498 20.51 -12.58 -3.53
N SER A 499 20.12 -11.43 -3.01
CA SER A 499 19.56 -10.30 -3.76
C SER A 499 20.51 -9.10 -3.75
N PRO A 500 21.41 -8.93 -4.73
CA PRO A 500 22.19 -7.71 -4.90
C PRO A 500 21.33 -6.55 -5.41
N ARG A 501 21.64 -5.33 -4.96
CA ARG A 501 20.93 -4.10 -5.34
C ARG A 501 21.90 -2.95 -5.50
N VAL A 502 21.68 -2.14 -6.54
CA VAL A 502 22.46 -0.95 -6.84
C VAL A 502 21.54 0.13 -7.40
N ASN A 503 21.43 1.24 -6.69
CA ASN A 503 20.67 2.41 -7.10
C ASN A 503 21.63 3.62 -7.15
N VAL A 504 21.58 4.40 -8.23
CA VAL A 504 22.47 5.52 -8.44
C VAL A 504 21.66 6.74 -8.84
N ALA A 505 21.92 7.89 -8.24
CA ALA A 505 21.31 9.16 -8.60
C ALA A 505 22.40 10.24 -8.78
N LEU A 506 22.33 10.96 -9.91
CA LEU A 506 23.27 12.03 -10.28
C LEU A 506 22.52 13.36 -10.39
N ASP A 507 22.89 14.33 -9.56
CA ASP A 507 22.49 15.72 -9.72
C ASP A 507 23.25 16.35 -10.91
N VAL A 508 22.55 16.60 -12.00
CA VAL A 508 23.11 17.22 -13.20
C VAL A 508 23.01 18.75 -13.18
N GLY A 509 22.52 19.33 -12.09
CA GLY A 509 22.37 20.78 -11.89
C GLY A 509 20.98 21.27 -12.19
N ALA A 510 20.70 22.53 -11.82
CA ALA A 510 19.39 23.19 -11.95
C ALA A 510 18.22 22.41 -11.30
N GLY A 511 18.49 21.54 -10.31
CA GLY A 511 17.49 20.69 -9.66
C GLY A 511 17.06 19.46 -10.47
N ALA A 512 17.77 19.17 -11.57
CA ALA A 512 17.55 17.99 -12.38
C ALA A 512 18.41 16.81 -11.87
N VAL A 513 17.79 15.62 -11.80
CA VAL A 513 18.41 14.39 -11.34
C VAL A 513 18.22 13.31 -12.41
N VAL A 514 19.28 12.56 -12.69
CA VAL A 514 19.25 11.35 -13.51
C VAL A 514 19.53 10.18 -12.60
N HIS A 515 18.80 9.06 -12.78
CA HIS A 515 18.96 7.86 -11.97
C HIS A 515 19.05 6.60 -12.83
N ALA A 516 19.64 5.58 -12.25
CA ALA A 516 19.64 4.22 -12.77
C ALA A 516 19.64 3.23 -11.60
N SER A 517 18.97 2.11 -11.76
CA SER A 517 18.96 1.06 -10.76
C SER A 517 19.01 -0.34 -11.38
N TYR A 518 19.64 -1.24 -10.66
CA TYR A 518 19.57 -2.67 -10.84
C TYR A 518 19.24 -3.32 -9.51
N ASN A 519 18.18 -4.12 -9.48
CA ASN A 519 17.76 -4.81 -8.28
C ASN A 519 17.42 -6.26 -8.62
N ASN A 520 17.87 -7.16 -7.76
CA ASN A 520 17.42 -8.54 -7.77
C ASN A 520 16.50 -8.77 -6.56
N PHE A 521 15.39 -9.45 -6.79
CA PHE A 521 14.36 -9.70 -5.78
C PHE A 521 14.09 -11.18 -5.60
N PHE A 522 13.64 -11.52 -4.40
CA PHE A 522 13.11 -12.81 -4.04
C PHE A 522 11.78 -12.62 -3.33
N VAL A 523 10.74 -13.30 -3.81
CA VAL A 523 9.39 -13.27 -3.23
C VAL A 523 8.92 -14.69 -3.03
N PRO A 524 8.71 -15.14 -1.78
CA PRO A 524 8.14 -16.45 -1.51
C PRO A 524 6.69 -16.52 -2.00
N PRO A 525 6.12 -17.73 -2.17
CA PRO A 525 4.71 -17.92 -2.47
C PRO A 525 3.82 -17.17 -1.47
N PRO A 526 2.66 -16.66 -1.89
CA PRO A 526 1.65 -16.11 -0.97
C PRO A 526 1.28 -17.16 0.07
N VAL A 527 1.20 -16.78 1.34
CA VAL A 527 0.98 -17.75 2.43
C VAL A 527 -0.48 -18.18 2.50
N GLU A 528 -1.41 -17.28 2.17
CA GLU A 528 -2.81 -17.65 2.02
C GLU A 528 -2.98 -18.57 0.81
N GLY A 529 -3.66 -19.70 0.99
CA GLY A 529 -3.85 -20.68 -0.07
C GLY A 529 -2.62 -21.49 -0.45
N VAL A 530 -1.47 -21.32 0.23
CA VAL A 530 -0.24 -22.03 -0.10
C VAL A 530 -0.34 -23.55 0.12
N LEU A 531 -1.10 -23.98 1.11
CA LEU A 531 -1.22 -25.39 1.45
C LEU A 531 -2.10 -26.13 0.44
N SER A 532 -3.26 -25.56 0.10
CA SER A 532 -4.13 -26.13 -0.93
C SER A 532 -3.49 -26.10 -2.31
N SER A 533 -2.79 -25.01 -2.67
CA SER A 533 -2.05 -24.92 -3.95
C SER A 533 -0.91 -25.94 -4.07
N ALA A 534 -0.35 -26.39 -2.94
CA ALA A 534 0.72 -27.37 -2.90
C ALA A 534 0.24 -28.82 -2.72
N ALA A 535 -1.06 -29.03 -2.58
CA ALA A 535 -1.62 -30.35 -2.26
C ALA A 535 -1.68 -31.33 -3.45
N GLY A 536 -1.26 -30.91 -4.63
CA GLY A 536 -1.29 -31.75 -5.84
C GLY A 536 -2.70 -31.99 -6.39
N LEU A 537 -3.68 -31.15 -6.03
CA LEU A 537 -5.11 -31.31 -6.38
C LEU A 537 -5.39 -31.26 -7.89
N THR A 538 -4.44 -30.78 -8.71
CA THR A 538 -4.51 -30.81 -10.19
C THR A 538 -4.64 -32.23 -10.75
N GLU A 539 -4.18 -33.26 -10.04
CA GLU A 539 -4.36 -34.66 -10.48
C GLU A 539 -5.83 -35.08 -10.53
N ARG A 540 -6.72 -34.35 -9.84
CA ARG A 540 -8.15 -34.64 -9.83
C ARG A 540 -8.89 -34.07 -11.03
N ILE A 541 -8.25 -33.22 -11.83
CA ILE A 541 -8.79 -32.65 -13.06
C ILE A 541 -8.46 -33.63 -14.18
N GLU A 542 -9.47 -34.23 -14.83
CA GLU A 542 -9.28 -35.32 -15.79
C GLU A 542 -8.45 -34.89 -17.01
N GLU A 543 -8.58 -33.62 -17.43
CA GLU A 543 -7.83 -33.04 -18.55
C GLU A 543 -6.33 -32.89 -18.23
N ILE A 544 -5.95 -32.88 -16.96
CA ILE A 544 -4.56 -32.75 -16.48
C ILE A 544 -4.04 -34.10 -15.99
N GLY A 545 -4.72 -34.73 -15.03
CA GLY A 545 -4.46 -36.08 -14.54
C GLY A 545 -3.11 -36.29 -13.85
N GLU A 546 -2.40 -35.19 -13.51
CA GLU A 546 -1.10 -35.26 -12.82
C GLU A 546 -1.02 -34.19 -11.71
N ALA A 547 -0.30 -34.53 -10.65
CA ALA A 547 -0.02 -33.60 -9.55
C ALA A 547 1.15 -32.69 -9.94
N LEU A 548 0.97 -31.37 -9.81
CA LEU A 548 2.04 -30.42 -10.01
C LEU A 548 2.88 -30.24 -8.73
N PRO A 549 4.17 -29.86 -8.85
CA PRO A 549 4.96 -29.49 -7.70
C PRO A 549 4.36 -28.25 -6.98
N PRO A 550 4.72 -27.99 -5.72
CA PRO A 550 4.30 -26.77 -5.03
C PRO A 550 4.68 -25.49 -5.78
N VAL A 551 3.92 -24.42 -5.54
CA VAL A 551 4.22 -23.08 -6.06
C VAL A 551 5.66 -22.70 -5.73
N GLN A 552 6.40 -22.24 -6.73
CA GLN A 552 7.80 -21.86 -6.60
C GLN A 552 7.95 -20.38 -6.21
N PRO A 553 9.01 -20.00 -5.49
CA PRO A 553 9.30 -18.60 -5.21
C PRO A 553 9.63 -17.85 -6.50
N THR A 554 9.11 -16.64 -6.63
CA THR A 554 9.49 -15.74 -7.72
C THR A 554 10.86 -15.13 -7.46
N THR A 555 11.74 -15.15 -8.48
CA THR A 555 12.95 -14.35 -8.50
C THR A 555 12.89 -13.36 -9.65
N GLU A 556 13.37 -12.14 -9.45
CA GLU A 556 13.24 -11.09 -10.45
C GLU A 556 14.50 -10.25 -10.59
N HIS A 557 14.85 -9.92 -11.83
CA HIS A 557 15.83 -8.90 -12.20
C HIS A 557 15.10 -7.66 -12.72
N GLN A 558 15.27 -6.54 -12.02
CA GLN A 558 14.68 -5.26 -12.39
C GLN A 558 15.77 -4.25 -12.77
N PHE A 559 15.58 -3.57 -13.89
CA PHE A 559 16.41 -2.47 -14.38
C PHE A 559 15.53 -1.24 -14.56
N GLU A 560 15.99 -0.12 -14.06
CA GLU A 560 15.32 1.17 -14.22
C GLU A 560 16.33 2.25 -14.59
N THR A 561 15.90 3.20 -15.41
CA THR A 561 16.62 4.46 -15.65
C THR A 561 15.63 5.58 -15.90
N GLY A 562 15.98 6.78 -15.45
CA GLY A 562 15.09 7.90 -15.63
C GLY A 562 15.73 9.23 -15.28
N ALA A 563 14.94 10.29 -15.44
CA ALA A 563 15.32 11.64 -15.09
C ALA A 563 14.14 12.41 -14.53
N SER A 564 14.41 13.34 -13.63
CA SER A 564 13.43 14.31 -13.14
C SER A 564 14.02 15.71 -13.12
N ALA A 565 13.18 16.71 -13.39
CA ALA A 565 13.62 18.11 -13.41
C ALA A 565 12.48 19.06 -13.04
N PRO A 566 12.77 20.25 -12.48
CA PRO A 566 11.79 21.33 -12.38
C PRO A 566 11.50 21.90 -13.78
N ALA A 567 10.20 22.13 -14.07
CA ALA A 567 9.70 22.72 -15.30
C ALA A 567 8.70 23.83 -14.97
N GLY A 568 9.18 25.02 -14.66
CA GLY A 568 8.37 26.13 -14.15
C GLY A 568 7.72 25.78 -12.79
N PRO A 569 6.38 25.77 -12.67
CA PRO A 569 5.70 25.40 -11.43
C PRO A 569 5.62 23.88 -11.21
N LEU A 570 5.96 23.10 -12.23
CA LEU A 570 5.90 21.64 -12.18
C LEU A 570 7.27 21.04 -11.84
N ARG A 571 7.26 19.85 -11.26
CA ARG A 571 8.34 18.89 -11.33
C ARG A 571 7.90 17.76 -12.27
N VAL A 572 8.72 17.44 -13.25
CA VAL A 572 8.43 16.39 -14.24
C VAL A 572 9.45 15.26 -14.09
N GLY A 573 9.02 14.04 -14.35
CA GLY A 573 9.86 12.84 -14.35
C GLY A 573 9.51 11.91 -15.49
N LEU A 574 10.51 11.19 -15.98
CA LEU A 574 10.38 10.13 -16.97
C LEU A 574 11.24 8.95 -16.52
N THR A 575 10.67 7.75 -16.51
CA THR A 575 11.35 6.50 -16.13
C THR A 575 11.09 5.43 -17.17
N ALA A 576 12.13 4.70 -17.57
CA ALA A 576 12.03 3.47 -18.35
C ALA A 576 12.37 2.29 -17.44
N TYR A 577 11.65 1.18 -17.55
CA TYR A 577 11.90 -0.02 -16.77
C TYR A 577 11.88 -1.28 -17.63
N PHE A 578 12.62 -2.29 -17.18
CA PHE A 578 12.58 -3.65 -17.67
C PHE A 578 12.67 -4.63 -16.51
N ARG A 579 11.81 -5.65 -16.51
CA ARG A 579 11.73 -6.68 -15.48
C ARG A 579 11.75 -8.04 -16.12
N ALA A 580 12.47 -8.95 -15.50
CA ALA A 580 12.62 -10.34 -15.92
C ALA A 580 12.44 -11.24 -14.71
N SER A 581 11.31 -11.91 -14.63
CA SER A 581 10.94 -12.78 -13.52
C SER A 581 11.01 -14.24 -13.94
N ASP A 582 11.48 -15.08 -13.03
CA ASP A 582 11.39 -16.53 -13.09
C ASP A 582 10.42 -17.00 -12.00
N ASN A 583 9.59 -17.98 -12.30
CA ASN A 583 8.47 -18.47 -11.49
C ASN A 583 7.52 -17.35 -11.03
N PRO A 584 7.03 -16.46 -11.90
CA PRO A 584 6.03 -15.48 -11.50
C PRO A 584 4.77 -16.21 -11.02
N VAL A 585 4.23 -15.75 -9.90
CA VAL A 585 3.00 -16.32 -9.33
C VAL A 585 1.79 -15.63 -9.95
N HIS A 586 0.76 -16.41 -10.21
CA HIS A 586 -0.54 -15.97 -10.67
C HIS A 586 -1.64 -16.61 -9.83
N THR A 587 -2.72 -15.89 -9.60
CA THR A 587 -3.91 -16.43 -8.94
C THR A 587 -4.69 -17.31 -9.89
N THR A 588 -5.28 -18.37 -9.37
CA THR A 588 -6.22 -19.24 -10.07
C THR A 588 -7.45 -19.42 -9.18
N VAL A 589 -8.61 -19.63 -9.78
CA VAL A 589 -9.88 -19.74 -9.05
C VAL A 589 -10.50 -21.12 -9.27
N TRP A 590 -11.03 -21.71 -8.20
CA TRP A 590 -11.80 -22.96 -8.29
C TRP A 590 -13.16 -22.66 -8.91
N PRO A 591 -13.62 -23.45 -9.88
CA PRO A 591 -14.86 -23.15 -10.60
C PRO A 591 -16.07 -22.99 -9.67
N ASP A 592 -16.78 -21.88 -9.80
CA ASP A 592 -17.96 -21.50 -8.97
C ASP A 592 -17.74 -21.59 -7.44
N ALA A 593 -16.48 -21.65 -6.97
CA ALA A 593 -16.15 -22.00 -5.61
C ALA A 593 -15.78 -20.80 -4.72
N ARG A 594 -15.45 -19.67 -5.29
CA ARG A 594 -14.97 -18.49 -4.54
C ARG A 594 -13.71 -18.80 -3.70
N ILE A 595 -12.83 -19.63 -4.21
CA ILE A 595 -11.60 -20.07 -3.56
C ILE A 595 -10.42 -19.78 -4.45
N TYR A 596 -9.49 -18.94 -3.97
CA TYR A 596 -8.19 -18.74 -4.61
C TYR A 596 -7.25 -19.91 -4.38
N SER A 597 -6.50 -20.21 -5.42
CA SER A 597 -5.27 -20.97 -5.40
C SER A 597 -4.19 -20.21 -6.17
N TYR A 598 -3.00 -20.76 -6.25
CA TYR A 598 -1.88 -20.13 -6.94
C TYR A 598 -1.18 -21.11 -7.85
N ALA A 599 -0.69 -20.57 -8.98
CA ALA A 599 0.24 -21.25 -9.85
C ALA A 599 1.48 -20.37 -10.08
N SER A 600 2.62 -21.01 -10.28
CA SER A 600 3.84 -20.36 -10.78
C SER A 600 4.08 -20.75 -12.21
N PHE A 601 4.36 -19.78 -13.08
CA PHE A 601 4.69 -19.98 -14.49
C PHE A 601 6.20 -20.02 -14.71
N ASP A 602 6.68 -20.45 -15.89
CA ASP A 602 8.11 -20.51 -16.20
C ASP A 602 8.77 -19.14 -16.07
N ARG A 603 8.23 -18.12 -16.74
CA ARG A 603 8.81 -16.76 -16.76
C ARG A 603 7.76 -15.67 -16.94
N ALA A 604 8.14 -14.43 -16.54
CA ALA A 604 7.47 -13.21 -17.00
C ALA A 604 8.49 -12.17 -17.49
N ARG A 605 8.01 -11.27 -18.36
CA ARG A 605 8.76 -10.11 -18.86
C ARG A 605 7.85 -8.90 -18.88
N ALA A 606 8.27 -7.84 -18.18
CA ALA A 606 7.57 -6.57 -18.17
C ALA A 606 8.52 -5.45 -18.60
N TYR A 607 8.03 -4.48 -19.38
CA TYR A 607 8.78 -3.30 -19.77
C TYR A 607 7.86 -2.14 -20.06
N GLY A 608 8.35 -0.93 -19.84
CA GLY A 608 7.54 0.24 -20.08
C GLY A 608 8.25 1.57 -19.88
N LEU A 609 7.47 2.63 -20.11
CA LEU A 609 7.82 4.01 -19.89
C LEU A 609 6.79 4.66 -18.97
N GLU A 610 7.24 5.41 -17.99
CA GLU A 610 6.40 6.13 -17.04
C GLU A 610 6.74 7.62 -17.07
N ALA A 611 5.73 8.47 -17.14
CA ALA A 611 5.86 9.91 -17.04
C ALA A 611 5.05 10.44 -15.86
N ARG A 612 5.61 11.40 -15.15
CA ARG A 612 4.99 12.04 -14.00
C ARG A 612 5.15 13.54 -14.06
N ALA A 613 4.14 14.28 -13.61
CA ALA A 613 4.22 15.70 -13.35
C ALA A 613 3.52 16.06 -12.03
N ASP A 614 4.16 16.90 -11.22
CA ASP A 614 3.73 17.30 -9.89
C ASP A 614 3.62 18.82 -9.81
N LEU A 615 2.51 19.33 -9.27
CA LEU A 615 2.24 20.76 -9.10
C LEU A 615 2.38 21.21 -7.62
N SER A 616 3.15 20.51 -6.83
CA SER A 616 3.33 20.77 -5.39
C SER A 616 3.87 22.17 -5.07
N THR A 617 4.60 22.81 -6.00
CA THR A 617 5.17 24.17 -5.80
C THR A 617 4.12 25.25 -5.58
N LEU A 618 2.87 25.04 -6.00
CA LEU A 618 1.75 25.96 -5.82
C LEU A 618 0.91 25.67 -4.58
N ALA A 619 1.24 24.65 -3.80
CA ALA A 619 0.51 24.29 -2.58
C ALA A 619 0.34 25.48 -1.61
N ARG A 620 1.33 26.39 -1.51
CA ARG A 620 1.24 27.65 -0.74
C ARG A 620 0.08 28.57 -1.15
N TYR A 621 -0.45 28.42 -2.37
CA TYR A 621 -1.61 29.16 -2.87
C TYR A 621 -2.90 28.35 -2.77
N GLY A 622 -2.85 27.18 -2.12
CA GLY A 622 -3.97 26.24 -2.04
C GLY A 622 -4.20 25.42 -3.30
N VAL A 623 -3.24 25.37 -4.20
CA VAL A 623 -3.32 24.62 -5.47
C VAL A 623 -2.37 23.44 -5.41
N THR A 624 -2.88 22.22 -5.62
CA THR A 624 -2.09 21.01 -5.82
C THR A 624 -2.59 20.25 -7.04
N GLY A 625 -1.72 19.46 -7.64
CA GLY A 625 -2.11 18.61 -8.75
C GLY A 625 -0.99 17.64 -9.12
N TYR A 626 -1.38 16.56 -9.76
CA TYR A 626 -0.46 15.57 -10.29
C TYR A 626 -0.99 15.00 -11.61
N PHE A 627 -0.09 14.43 -12.36
CA PHE A 627 -0.38 13.70 -13.58
C PHE A 627 0.59 12.53 -13.68
N ASN A 628 0.08 11.33 -13.88
CA ASN A 628 0.83 10.11 -14.07
C ASN A 628 0.39 9.46 -15.38
N TYR A 629 1.34 8.98 -16.15
CA TYR A 629 1.09 8.21 -17.37
C TYR A 629 2.07 7.04 -17.42
N ALA A 630 1.58 5.87 -17.79
CA ALA A 630 2.40 4.69 -18.05
C ALA A 630 2.03 4.06 -19.39
N LEU A 631 3.08 3.64 -20.10
CA LEU A 631 3.02 2.80 -21.28
C LEU A 631 3.76 1.50 -20.96
N GLY A 632 3.08 0.36 -20.94
CA GLY A 632 3.70 -0.90 -20.52
C GLY A 632 3.17 -2.12 -21.24
N ARG A 633 3.93 -3.21 -21.09
CA ARG A 633 3.58 -4.57 -21.56
C ARG A 633 4.10 -5.60 -20.58
N VAL A 634 3.28 -6.63 -20.32
CA VAL A 634 3.63 -7.75 -19.47
C VAL A 634 3.23 -9.06 -20.16
N TYR A 635 4.18 -9.97 -20.27
CA TYR A 635 3.99 -11.31 -20.83
C TYR A 635 4.35 -12.37 -19.80
N PHE A 636 3.50 -13.38 -19.68
CA PHE A 636 3.79 -14.63 -19.02
C PHE A 636 4.13 -15.71 -20.05
N TYR A 637 4.90 -16.70 -19.61
CA TYR A 637 5.33 -17.82 -20.42
C TYR A 637 5.02 -19.14 -19.71
N ASN A 638 4.34 -20.02 -20.43
CA ASN A 638 4.13 -21.42 -20.05
C ASN A 638 5.41 -22.24 -20.27
N PRO A 639 5.54 -23.45 -19.69
CA PRO A 639 4.54 -24.12 -18.87
C PRO A 639 4.46 -23.57 -17.45
N VAL A 640 3.42 -23.99 -16.71
CA VAL A 640 3.35 -23.84 -15.25
C VAL A 640 4.48 -24.61 -14.60
N SER A 641 5.16 -23.99 -13.65
CA SER A 641 6.27 -24.61 -12.89
C SER A 641 5.82 -25.20 -11.54
N GLY A 642 4.58 -24.95 -11.11
CA GLY A 642 4.02 -25.53 -9.90
C GLY A 642 2.70 -24.87 -9.47
N GLY A 643 2.00 -25.50 -8.54
CA GLY A 643 0.77 -25.00 -7.95
C GLY A 643 -0.50 -25.68 -8.45
N PHE A 644 -1.60 -24.96 -8.51
CA PHE A 644 -2.91 -25.44 -8.94
C PHE A 644 -3.36 -24.71 -10.20
N VAL A 645 -3.75 -25.43 -11.24
CA VAL A 645 -4.36 -24.92 -12.46
C VAL A 645 -5.54 -25.77 -12.88
N THR A 646 -6.47 -25.18 -13.60
CA THR A 646 -7.67 -25.83 -14.13
C THR A 646 -7.60 -26.07 -15.63
N GLU A 647 -6.65 -25.46 -16.34
CA GLU A 647 -6.52 -25.49 -17.79
C GLU A 647 -5.26 -26.24 -18.22
N ALA A 648 -5.43 -27.32 -18.99
CA ALA A 648 -4.34 -28.14 -19.50
C ALA A 648 -3.41 -27.37 -20.46
N GLU A 649 -3.89 -26.34 -21.14
CA GLU A 649 -3.07 -25.51 -22.03
C GLU A 649 -1.94 -24.77 -21.29
N HIS A 650 -2.07 -24.53 -20.00
CA HIS A 650 -1.00 -23.96 -19.17
C HIS A 650 0.19 -24.90 -18.97
N LEU A 651 0.05 -26.17 -19.31
CA LEU A 651 1.15 -27.16 -19.28
C LEU A 651 1.96 -27.17 -20.57
N GLU A 652 1.42 -26.60 -21.67
CA GLU A 652 2.10 -26.57 -22.97
C GLU A 652 2.94 -25.28 -23.10
N PRO A 653 4.10 -25.34 -23.79
CA PRO A 653 4.92 -24.15 -24.03
C PRO A 653 4.16 -23.08 -24.82
N GLY A 654 4.11 -21.86 -24.27
CA GLY A 654 3.40 -20.75 -24.88
C GLY A 654 3.78 -19.39 -24.30
N ARG A 655 3.12 -18.37 -24.79
CA ARG A 655 3.23 -16.99 -24.28
C ARG A 655 1.89 -16.31 -24.37
N PHE A 656 1.48 -15.67 -23.29
CA PHE A 656 0.24 -14.88 -23.23
C PHE A 656 0.49 -13.52 -22.54
N LEU A 657 -0.42 -12.57 -22.72
CA LEU A 657 -0.41 -11.31 -21.97
C LEU A 657 -0.86 -11.58 -20.53
N ALA A 658 -0.21 -10.95 -19.57
CA ALA A 658 -0.68 -11.01 -18.19
C ALA A 658 -2.12 -10.47 -18.11
N PRO A 659 -3.01 -11.05 -17.30
CA PRO A 659 -4.42 -10.64 -17.21
C PRO A 659 -4.61 -9.14 -16.94
N MET A 660 -3.71 -8.52 -16.20
CA MET A 660 -3.71 -7.08 -15.90
C MET A 660 -2.73 -6.28 -16.77
N ASP A 661 -2.34 -6.79 -17.96
CA ASP A 661 -1.57 -6.00 -18.93
C ASP A 661 -2.45 -4.89 -19.51
N GLN A 662 -2.21 -3.66 -19.09
CA GLN A 662 -2.87 -2.46 -19.61
C GLN A 662 -1.86 -1.58 -20.32
N THR A 663 -1.96 -1.46 -21.66
CA THR A 663 -0.95 -0.77 -22.46
C THR A 663 -0.78 0.68 -22.07
N HIS A 664 -1.88 1.39 -21.84
CA HIS A 664 -1.89 2.81 -21.46
C HIS A 664 -2.68 2.97 -20.17
N THR A 665 -2.02 3.55 -19.17
CA THR A 665 -2.65 3.95 -17.91
C THR A 665 -2.37 5.42 -17.67
N LEU A 666 -3.41 6.19 -17.34
CA LEU A 666 -3.28 7.60 -16.99
C LEU A 666 -4.10 7.89 -15.74
N THR A 667 -3.47 8.54 -14.78
CA THR A 667 -4.16 9.11 -13.62
C THR A 667 -3.77 10.57 -13.46
N GLY A 668 -4.70 11.39 -12.98
CA GLY A 668 -4.43 12.78 -12.70
C GLY A 668 -5.37 13.34 -11.65
N GLY A 669 -4.91 14.34 -10.93
CA GLY A 669 -5.70 15.00 -9.92
C GLY A 669 -5.35 16.47 -9.82
N PHE A 670 -6.36 17.26 -9.45
CA PHE A 670 -6.22 18.69 -9.19
C PHE A 670 -7.06 19.05 -7.99
N SER A 671 -6.54 19.85 -7.06
CA SER A 671 -7.31 20.40 -5.97
C SER A 671 -6.99 21.86 -5.71
N TYR A 672 -8.00 22.58 -5.22
CA TYR A 672 -7.89 23.97 -4.80
C TYR A 672 -8.58 24.20 -3.46
N HIS A 673 -7.89 24.88 -2.55
CA HIS A 673 -8.41 25.30 -1.27
C HIS A 673 -8.24 26.82 -1.08
N HIS A 674 -9.36 27.55 -1.08
CA HIS A 674 -9.35 28.98 -0.88
C HIS A 674 -9.30 29.33 0.61
N ALA A 675 -8.12 29.67 1.11
CA ALA A 675 -7.84 29.89 2.53
C ALA A 675 -8.76 30.92 3.23
N ARG A 676 -9.26 31.94 2.55
CA ARG A 676 -10.13 32.97 3.15
C ARG A 676 -11.58 32.53 3.32
N SER A 677 -12.21 32.00 2.28
CA SER A 677 -13.62 31.58 2.32
C SER A 677 -13.81 30.20 2.94
N GLY A 678 -12.78 29.35 2.87
CA GLY A 678 -12.84 27.96 3.22
C GLY A 678 -13.45 27.06 2.17
N LEU A 679 -13.77 27.59 1.02
CA LEU A 679 -14.20 26.78 -0.09
C LEU A 679 -13.03 25.93 -0.58
N PHE A 680 -13.27 24.66 -0.84
CA PHE A 680 -12.32 23.75 -1.46
C PHE A 680 -13.02 22.86 -2.47
N GLY A 681 -12.25 22.32 -3.39
CA GLY A 681 -12.76 21.36 -4.35
C GLY A 681 -11.63 20.71 -5.09
N GLY A 682 -11.93 19.61 -5.75
CA GLY A 682 -10.95 18.84 -6.50
C GLY A 682 -11.61 17.96 -7.55
N THR A 683 -10.76 17.43 -8.42
CA THR A 683 -11.13 16.42 -9.41
C THR A 683 -10.01 15.42 -9.54
N SER A 684 -10.34 14.16 -9.77
CA SER A 684 -9.40 13.13 -10.23
C SER A 684 -9.94 12.47 -11.49
N VAL A 685 -9.03 12.03 -12.34
CA VAL A 685 -9.35 11.33 -13.58
C VAL A 685 -8.52 10.06 -13.67
N GLU A 686 -9.10 9.04 -14.28
CA GLU A 686 -8.46 7.76 -14.58
C GLU A 686 -8.82 7.34 -16.00
N TYR A 687 -7.82 6.87 -16.74
CA TYR A 687 -7.98 6.26 -18.05
C TYR A 687 -7.16 4.98 -18.14
N GLY A 688 -7.78 3.93 -18.64
CA GLY A 688 -7.16 2.66 -18.98
C GLY A 688 -7.50 2.23 -20.40
N SER A 689 -6.51 1.66 -21.11
CA SER A 689 -6.73 1.15 -22.48
C SER A 689 -7.43 -0.21 -22.54
N GLY A 690 -7.83 -0.76 -21.39
CA GLY A 690 -8.39 -2.10 -21.26
C GLY A 690 -7.32 -3.18 -21.07
N THR A 691 -7.71 -4.25 -20.40
CA THR A 691 -6.93 -5.46 -20.13
C THR A 691 -7.21 -6.54 -21.17
N PRO A 692 -6.35 -7.56 -21.32
CA PRO A 692 -6.60 -8.68 -22.24
C PRO A 692 -7.92 -9.40 -21.94
N THR A 693 -8.57 -9.90 -22.99
CA THR A 693 -9.69 -10.82 -22.86
C THR A 693 -9.15 -12.24 -22.90
N GLU A 694 -9.73 -13.13 -22.12
CA GLU A 694 -9.48 -14.56 -22.26
C GLU A 694 -10.07 -15.09 -23.57
N ARG A 695 -9.54 -16.21 -24.07
CA ARG A 695 -10.04 -16.83 -25.31
C ARG A 695 -11.47 -17.32 -25.12
N GLU A 696 -12.22 -17.41 -26.23
CA GLU A 696 -13.66 -17.77 -26.29
C GLU A 696 -14.02 -19.11 -25.60
N GLU A 697 -13.09 -20.00 -25.33
CA GLU A 697 -13.37 -21.28 -24.67
C GLU A 697 -13.63 -21.14 -23.16
N SER A 698 -13.03 -20.16 -22.50
CA SER A 698 -13.28 -19.82 -21.09
C SER A 698 -14.56 -18.96 -20.91
N ALA A 699 -14.95 -18.20 -21.94
CA ALA A 699 -16.12 -17.33 -21.93
C ALA A 699 -17.46 -18.11 -21.84
N ALA A 700 -17.45 -19.42 -22.05
CA ALA A 700 -18.68 -20.24 -21.95
C ALA A 700 -19.19 -20.37 -20.51
N THR A 701 -18.34 -20.19 -19.50
CA THR A 701 -18.73 -20.17 -18.08
C THR A 701 -19.03 -18.74 -17.58
N SER A 702 -18.50 -17.71 -18.25
CA SER A 702 -18.84 -16.32 -17.93
C SER A 702 -20.18 -15.96 -18.55
N VAL A 703 -21.16 -15.63 -17.76
CA VAL A 703 -22.53 -15.24 -18.18
C VAL A 703 -22.58 -13.80 -18.72
N ALA A 704 -21.44 -13.18 -19.04
CA ALA A 704 -21.39 -11.91 -19.74
C ALA A 704 -21.90 -12.09 -21.19
N GLU A 705 -22.78 -11.20 -21.63
CA GLU A 705 -23.39 -11.30 -22.95
C GLU A 705 -22.31 -11.30 -24.07
N PRO A 706 -22.38 -12.23 -25.03
CA PRO A 706 -21.34 -12.42 -26.07
C PRO A 706 -21.10 -11.19 -26.95
N ASP A 707 -22.01 -10.25 -27.01
CA ASP A 707 -21.97 -9.09 -27.93
C ASP A 707 -21.00 -7.97 -27.49
N GLN A 708 -20.40 -8.04 -26.29
CA GLN A 708 -19.42 -7.03 -25.83
C GLN A 708 -17.96 -7.49 -25.92
N MET A 709 -17.70 -8.74 -26.29
CA MET A 709 -16.37 -9.34 -26.33
C MET A 709 -15.82 -9.44 -27.75
N GLY A 710 -15.80 -8.38 -28.49
CA GLY A 710 -15.31 -8.34 -29.87
C GLY A 710 -13.86 -7.82 -30.01
N GLY A 711 -12.87 -8.36 -29.28
CA GLY A 711 -11.49 -7.92 -29.45
C GLY A 711 -10.51 -8.61 -28.48
N ASP A 712 -9.19 -8.48 -28.74
CA ASP A 712 -8.13 -9.00 -27.88
C ASP A 712 -8.04 -8.30 -26.49
N ARG A 713 -8.94 -7.33 -26.23
CA ARG A 713 -8.99 -6.54 -24.97
C ARG A 713 -10.39 -6.04 -24.66
N VAL A 714 -10.71 -5.91 -23.37
CA VAL A 714 -11.89 -5.15 -22.94
C VAL A 714 -11.78 -3.69 -23.41
N PRO A 715 -12.91 -3.00 -23.69
CA PRO A 715 -12.88 -1.60 -24.10
C PRO A 715 -12.15 -0.70 -23.11
N GLY A 716 -11.39 0.27 -23.62
CA GLY A 716 -10.76 1.29 -22.79
C GLY A 716 -11.81 2.14 -22.07
N HIS A 717 -11.47 2.62 -20.90
CA HIS A 717 -12.36 3.39 -20.03
C HIS A 717 -11.76 4.75 -19.66
N PHE A 718 -12.65 5.69 -19.33
CA PHE A 718 -12.30 6.97 -18.73
C PHE A 718 -13.31 7.31 -17.64
N THR A 719 -12.83 7.56 -16.43
CA THR A 719 -13.65 7.99 -15.28
C THR A 719 -13.13 9.29 -14.71
N ALA A 720 -14.03 10.07 -14.12
CA ALA A 720 -13.70 11.30 -13.41
C ALA A 720 -14.49 11.41 -12.11
N ASN A 721 -13.81 11.85 -11.04
CA ASN A 721 -14.41 12.14 -9.75
C ASN A 721 -14.35 13.66 -9.50
N ILE A 722 -15.37 14.21 -8.85
CA ILE A 722 -15.44 15.62 -8.49
C ILE A 722 -15.81 15.74 -7.01
N SER A 723 -15.14 16.63 -6.31
CA SER A 723 -15.46 16.98 -4.93
C SER A 723 -15.57 18.48 -4.74
N ALA A 724 -16.48 18.91 -3.86
CA ALA A 724 -16.60 20.30 -3.45
C ALA A 724 -16.98 20.38 -1.96
N GLY A 725 -16.44 21.36 -1.25
CA GLY A 725 -16.72 21.48 0.17
C GLY A 725 -16.43 22.86 0.73
N ILE A 726 -16.74 23.01 2.00
CA ILE A 726 -16.54 24.24 2.74
C ILE A 726 -16.11 23.95 4.19
N ASP A 727 -15.09 24.65 4.62
CA ASP A 727 -14.60 24.68 5.98
C ASP A 727 -15.26 25.85 6.75
N LEU A 728 -15.97 25.52 7.81
CA LEU A 728 -16.73 26.44 8.64
C LEU A 728 -16.11 26.57 10.04
N MET A 729 -16.51 27.65 10.76
CA MET A 729 -16.10 27.90 12.16
C MET A 729 -14.57 27.92 12.35
N ARG A 730 -13.86 28.63 11.50
CA ARG A 730 -12.39 28.77 11.57
C ARG A 730 -12.00 29.79 12.67
N ALA A 731 -10.95 29.50 13.39
CA ALA A 731 -10.34 30.37 14.35
C ALA A 731 -8.86 30.61 14.01
N GLY A 732 -8.56 31.64 13.21
CA GLY A 732 -7.19 31.94 12.74
C GLY A 732 -6.60 30.83 11.89
N ASN A 733 -5.33 30.46 12.12
CA ASN A 733 -4.64 29.35 11.41
C ASN A 733 -4.98 27.95 11.95
N ARG A 734 -6.02 27.80 12.78
CA ARG A 734 -6.43 26.50 13.31
C ARG A 734 -7.24 25.72 12.29
N ARG A 735 -7.24 24.39 12.40
CA ARG A 735 -8.12 23.51 11.62
C ARG A 735 -9.58 23.96 11.78
N PRO A 736 -10.42 23.90 10.74
CA PRO A 736 -11.83 24.26 10.84
C PRO A 736 -12.53 23.36 11.87
N ARG A 737 -13.53 23.89 12.59
CA ARG A 737 -14.31 23.05 13.52
C ARG A 737 -15.31 22.15 12.81
N LEU A 738 -15.80 22.57 11.66
CA LEU A 738 -16.75 21.83 10.85
C LEU A 738 -16.32 21.94 9.39
N SER A 739 -16.23 20.80 8.70
CA SER A 739 -16.05 20.70 7.26
C SER A 739 -17.22 19.92 6.66
N LEU A 740 -17.79 20.44 5.59
CA LEU A 740 -18.85 19.79 4.81
C LEU A 740 -18.33 19.56 3.41
N ARG A 741 -18.58 18.37 2.86
CA ARG A 741 -18.07 17.96 1.54
C ARG A 741 -19.15 17.17 0.79
N LEU A 742 -19.24 17.40 -0.49
CA LEU A 742 -20.01 16.63 -1.48
C LEU A 742 -18.99 15.96 -2.41
N ASP A 743 -19.13 14.68 -2.63
CA ASP A 743 -18.35 13.88 -3.58
C ASP A 743 -19.27 13.30 -4.64
N ILE A 744 -18.84 13.35 -5.90
CA ILE A 744 -19.47 12.68 -7.04
C ILE A 744 -18.40 11.79 -7.65
N GLU A 745 -18.53 10.51 -7.41
CA GLU A 745 -17.65 9.48 -7.97
C GLU A 745 -18.16 9.06 -9.33
N ASN A 746 -17.24 8.70 -10.22
CA ASN A 746 -17.54 8.39 -11.62
C ASN A 746 -18.54 9.40 -12.22
N PHE A 747 -18.23 10.70 -12.15
CA PHE A 747 -19.09 11.77 -12.71
C PHE A 747 -19.49 11.52 -14.16
N THR A 748 -18.62 10.88 -14.93
CA THR A 748 -18.86 10.48 -16.32
C THR A 748 -19.92 9.41 -16.46
N ASN A 749 -20.24 8.68 -15.40
CA ASN A 749 -21.12 7.50 -15.39
C ASN A 749 -20.72 6.46 -16.44
N ASN A 750 -19.42 6.28 -16.62
CA ASN A 750 -18.88 5.29 -17.53
C ASN A 750 -18.73 3.96 -16.80
N LEU A 751 -19.63 3.03 -17.10
CA LEU A 751 -19.53 1.65 -16.63
C LEU A 751 -18.64 0.86 -17.58
N TYR A 752 -17.65 0.17 -17.04
CA TYR A 752 -16.73 -0.65 -17.80
C TYR A 752 -16.42 -1.93 -17.04
N LEU A 753 -16.01 -2.95 -17.76
CA LEU A 753 -15.53 -4.19 -17.18
C LEU A 753 -14.11 -3.98 -16.64
N VAL A 754 -13.94 -4.11 -15.33
CA VAL A 754 -12.65 -3.97 -14.64
C VAL A 754 -11.81 -5.20 -14.87
N ALA A 755 -12.43 -6.38 -14.73
CA ALA A 755 -11.81 -7.68 -14.93
C ALA A 755 -12.86 -8.67 -15.44
N GLN A 756 -12.41 -9.69 -16.18
CA GLN A 756 -13.28 -10.78 -16.67
C GLN A 756 -13.39 -11.92 -15.67
N GLU A 757 -12.40 -12.07 -14.81
CA GLU A 757 -12.38 -13.05 -13.73
C GLU A 757 -12.06 -12.40 -12.40
N SER A 758 -12.63 -12.95 -11.34
CA SER A 758 -12.28 -12.68 -9.96
C SER A 758 -12.59 -13.88 -9.09
N GLU A 759 -12.12 -13.88 -7.87
CA GLU A 759 -12.47 -14.88 -6.87
C GLU A 759 -13.99 -15.00 -6.68
N PHE A 760 -14.69 -13.88 -6.70
CA PHE A 760 -16.10 -13.83 -6.31
C PHE A 760 -17.06 -13.97 -7.50
N THR A 761 -16.68 -13.52 -8.68
CA THR A 761 -17.58 -13.40 -9.81
C THR A 761 -16.86 -13.61 -11.15
N PRO A 762 -17.55 -14.13 -12.17
CA PRO A 762 -16.96 -14.35 -13.50
C PRO A 762 -16.64 -13.04 -14.26
N GLY A 763 -16.97 -11.90 -13.72
CA GLY A 763 -16.63 -10.60 -14.27
C GLY A 763 -16.98 -9.51 -13.26
N GLN A 764 -16.38 -8.33 -13.41
CA GLN A 764 -16.57 -7.23 -12.47
C GLN A 764 -16.74 -5.90 -13.18
N TYR A 765 -17.88 -5.24 -12.95
CA TYR A 765 -18.14 -3.89 -13.43
C TYR A 765 -17.68 -2.82 -12.42
N SER A 766 -17.16 -1.72 -12.96
CA SER A 766 -16.82 -0.54 -12.18
C SER A 766 -18.05 0.06 -11.49
N ILE A 767 -17.81 0.93 -10.50
CA ILE A 767 -18.88 1.67 -9.84
C ILE A 767 -19.59 2.61 -10.84
N PRO A 768 -20.95 2.73 -10.80
CA PRO A 768 -21.68 3.77 -11.50
C PRO A 768 -21.36 5.15 -10.88
N ARG A 769 -21.98 6.21 -11.42
CA ARG A 769 -21.94 7.51 -10.75
C ARG A 769 -22.63 7.42 -9.40
N LEU A 770 -21.90 7.75 -8.34
CA LEU A 770 -22.39 7.74 -6.97
C LEU A 770 -22.16 9.11 -6.30
N VAL A 771 -23.16 9.55 -5.55
CA VAL A 771 -23.10 10.80 -4.80
C VAL A 771 -23.03 10.50 -3.31
N SER A 772 -22.11 11.15 -2.61
CA SER A 772 -22.01 11.05 -1.16
C SER A 772 -21.76 12.40 -0.49
N PHE A 773 -22.19 12.52 0.76
CA PHE A 773 -22.03 13.70 1.59
C PHE A 773 -21.28 13.35 2.86
N THR A 774 -20.27 14.18 3.18
CA THR A 774 -19.43 14.01 4.36
C THR A 774 -19.53 15.23 5.26
N ALA A 775 -19.70 15.02 6.55
CA ALA A 775 -19.58 16.03 7.60
C ALA A 775 -18.45 15.62 8.56
N ARG A 776 -17.47 16.50 8.78
CA ARG A 776 -16.37 16.30 9.75
C ARG A 776 -16.40 17.39 10.81
N VAL A 777 -16.45 16.96 12.06
CA VAL A 777 -16.32 17.84 13.25
C VAL A 777 -14.95 17.63 13.86
N ASN A 778 -14.14 18.68 13.92
CA ASN A 778 -12.82 18.63 14.56
C ASN A 778 -12.90 19.10 16.02
N LEU A 779 -12.46 18.22 16.92
CA LEU A 779 -12.36 18.47 18.35
C LEU A 779 -10.97 19.07 18.62
N GLN A 780 -10.97 20.31 19.10
CA GLN A 780 -9.73 21.03 19.47
C GLN A 780 -9.80 21.43 20.93
N PRO A 781 -8.69 21.42 21.68
CA PRO A 781 -8.67 21.98 23.01
C PRO A 781 -9.03 23.46 22.96
N ARG A 782 -9.74 23.96 23.99
CA ARG A 782 -10.13 25.37 24.18
C ARG A 782 -8.93 26.27 24.41
#